data_cb6e9c9de77e0ccff5261ea1309ec5db
#
_entry.id   cb6e9c9de77e0ccff5261ea1309ec5db
#
_cell.length_a   1.000
_cell.length_b   1.000
_cell.length_c   1.000
_cell.angle_alpha   90.00
_cell.angle_beta   90.00
_cell.angle_gamma   90.00
#
_symmetry.space_group_name_H-M   'P 1'
#
loop_
_entity.id
_entity.type
_entity.pdbx_description
1 polymer ?
#
loop_
_entity_poly.entity_id
_entity_poly.type
_entity_poly.pdbx_seq_one_letter_code
_entity_poly.pdbx_strand_id
1 'polypeptide(L)'
;MADQWSDIYFDKQDRNILALVNRLLESRSGPSEDGLFDPNLHPHGIKELAATPVARMAYAVINLLRNLEMGVAQARDRILALEVLYDEVLNSAHSLLRRNTARVLMQIMKDMVRSHGDRLEQLKLAHDFRKVVQGTPRIVRYMLARYHLPEMPETWNQLAFDDHVYDANTKGRKTPTHLIMDAWIKGIRDITVGYEYWIPTDAARELLRAAEITGITVRIGIEFQVPFYDHYANLFWIPRGFSSNEDFLEFLHSPKLAAMMRRGREVLGWKKERVLRDLAIWNEKIRQKIADQWGGDIPELTAEEFLQSVGKGQPGIQHLAEAIHKHIFPYAKQYAEKLSQRDDEEARSKLKALELLGADVIEEEWLSHEKHPELLDLSAPDDPEKMPELLRLSPMELVRELQDLNPGYRLVLGAAGLSVEDVTEFLADCNGAVTHLEIFNMKGWLNHQLTDLIPIGDFQRSLNLGLGPRIKQMVRQMGRRFEKEDNEERAAKFHEILRNVPKLWEHYRHSPLKSRLGTSSGGKRSYGMGLVLTETLPPRALKELKRKQQSDLSIPICSPVEECEIFRNPENPSFWQWLATYFRRIPGLSHLGMEKHSEWKTASEYCRICSNGNIANLGGLNQGVTNNFVESRNNTSKKYLSLAYLNTKISNWFKVLVGFIPAFFSFIYTQDWWFLAYFGTFIWFGITGIRNVIQMVLAAKGFSRGTMIHWKDQVSISRLCDSLMYTGISVLLLEVMVRVWLLEDGFGLTVENDSTIVFAVLNIVNGFYICAHNVFRGFPKEAAIGNFFRSGLAIPVSSLYDYLLFQLLLVLGIANPEIYLVPSAAVISKMASDTVAAIIEGYADSQVNLRMRRWDYKSKIANVFACYTRLELLFPQEDALIKMARQGGLKGHGGARGRELEKAFIINALDLMYFWYYQPRAQDAFKKMIINMPDADKNVLARAQLVLIREREISQMLVDGLLGRNFSSALAFFLDKHRQYLHIITKLCRPARIKDLRPVVLQHNKRDSI
;
A
#
# COMPACT_ATOMS: atom_id res chain seq x y z
N MET A 1 26.65 24.97 10.67
CA MET A 1 26.64 23.77 11.53
C MET A 1 26.04 22.54 10.88
N ALA A 2 25.04 22.64 9.97
CA ALA A 2 24.44 21.48 9.32
C ALA A 2 25.37 20.73 8.34
N ASP A 3 26.33 21.37 7.71
CA ASP A 3 27.22 20.75 6.73
C ASP A 3 28.40 19.97 7.34
N GLN A 4 28.85 20.31 8.54
CA GLN A 4 29.97 19.61 9.20
C GLN A 4 29.61 18.21 9.73
N TRP A 5 28.35 17.93 10.00
CA TRP A 5 27.88 16.63 10.53
C TRP A 5 27.34 15.69 9.46
N SER A 6 27.25 16.15 8.21
CA SER A 6 26.63 15.40 7.11
C SER A 6 27.34 14.09 6.76
N ASP A 7 28.66 13.97 6.98
CA ASP A 7 29.42 12.77 6.67
C ASP A 7 29.34 11.68 7.73
N ILE A 8 29.05 12.07 8.98
CA ILE A 8 28.86 11.13 10.09
C ILE A 8 27.44 10.52 10.04
N TYR A 9 26.43 11.32 9.69
CA TYR A 9 25.04 10.89 9.74
C TYR A 9 24.59 10.49 8.35
N PHE A 10 24.47 10.82 7.35
CA PHE A 10 23.81 10.34 6.13
C PHE A 10 24.75 9.69 5.11
N ASP A 11 24.27 8.71 4.38
CA ASP A 11 25.02 8.09 3.30
C ASP A 11 25.07 8.96 2.03
N LYS A 12 26.07 8.74 1.17
CA LYS A 12 26.13 9.36 -0.16
C LYS A 12 24.86 9.07 -0.98
N GLN A 13 24.26 7.88 -0.83
CA GLN A 13 23.03 7.50 -1.52
C GLN A 13 21.84 8.35 -1.07
N ASP A 14 21.73 8.70 0.22
CA ASP A 14 20.67 9.56 0.75
C ASP A 14 20.75 10.97 0.13
N ARG A 15 21.95 11.51 0.04
CA ARG A 15 22.21 12.80 -0.61
C ARG A 15 21.92 12.77 -2.12
N ASN A 16 22.21 11.64 -2.79
CA ASN A 16 21.89 11.47 -4.21
C ASN A 16 20.38 11.41 -4.45
N ILE A 17 19.63 10.72 -3.57
CA ILE A 17 18.16 10.69 -3.63
C ILE A 17 17.60 12.10 -3.45
N LEU A 18 18.07 12.83 -2.44
CA LEU A 18 17.63 14.20 -2.20
C LEU A 18 17.95 15.13 -3.38
N ALA A 19 19.17 15.04 -3.92
CA ALA A 19 19.56 15.83 -5.09
C ALA A 19 18.70 15.52 -6.33
N LEU A 20 18.33 14.25 -6.53
CA LEU A 20 17.41 13.84 -7.59
C LEU A 20 16.03 14.43 -7.39
N VAL A 21 15.48 14.29 -6.16
CA VAL A 21 14.15 14.81 -5.81
C VAL A 21 14.08 16.32 -6.03
N ASN A 22 15.04 17.09 -5.50
CA ASN A 22 15.04 18.55 -5.64
C ASN A 22 15.23 18.98 -7.11
N ARG A 23 16.11 18.33 -7.87
CA ARG A 23 16.26 18.60 -9.30
C ARG A 23 14.95 18.39 -10.07
N LEU A 24 14.24 17.31 -9.76
CA LEU A 24 12.97 17.02 -10.39
C LEU A 24 11.89 18.04 -9.98
N LEU A 25 11.88 18.50 -8.75
CA LEU A 25 10.94 19.54 -8.28
C LEU A 25 11.22 20.91 -8.91
N GLU A 26 12.49 21.26 -9.12
CA GLU A 26 12.91 22.54 -9.69
C GLU A 26 12.77 22.59 -11.23
N SER A 27 12.88 21.45 -11.92
CA SER A 27 12.78 21.40 -13.38
C SER A 27 11.34 21.64 -13.84
N ARG A 28 11.10 22.72 -14.61
CA ARG A 28 9.78 23.04 -15.22
C ARG A 28 9.45 22.14 -16.42
N SER A 29 10.46 21.62 -17.11
CA SER A 29 10.30 20.65 -18.20
C SER A 29 10.32 19.24 -17.65
N GLY A 30 9.37 18.40 -18.05
CA GLY A 30 9.39 16.97 -17.76
C GLY A 30 10.74 16.37 -18.17
N PRO A 31 11.21 15.30 -17.52
CA PRO A 31 12.52 14.76 -17.85
C PRO A 31 12.50 14.12 -19.23
N SER A 32 13.54 14.33 -19.97
CA SER A 32 13.81 13.69 -21.27
C SER A 32 14.19 12.20 -21.15
N GLU A 33 13.71 11.52 -20.09
CA GLU A 33 13.95 10.10 -19.83
C GLU A 33 12.71 9.25 -20.17
N ASP A 34 11.87 9.70 -21.09
CA ASP A 34 10.57 9.11 -21.42
C ASP A 34 10.66 7.62 -21.81
N GLY A 35 11.78 7.19 -22.41
CA GLY A 35 11.98 5.80 -22.78
C GLY A 35 12.14 4.83 -21.58
N LEU A 36 12.65 5.30 -20.44
CA LEU A 36 12.88 4.45 -19.26
C LEU A 36 11.58 4.07 -18.53
N PHE A 37 10.55 4.88 -18.69
CA PHE A 37 9.23 4.72 -18.05
C PHE A 37 8.14 4.25 -19.01
N ASP A 38 8.55 3.65 -20.13
CA ASP A 38 7.60 2.96 -21.02
C ASP A 38 6.86 1.86 -20.21
N PRO A 39 5.52 1.83 -20.22
CA PRO A 39 4.73 0.87 -19.45
C PRO A 39 5.00 -0.59 -19.81
N ASN A 40 5.62 -0.87 -20.95
CA ASN A 40 6.04 -2.21 -21.34
C ASN A 40 7.35 -2.66 -20.66
N LEU A 41 8.10 -1.76 -20.02
CA LEU A 41 9.35 -2.06 -19.32
C LEU A 41 9.09 -2.50 -17.87
N HIS A 42 9.29 -3.77 -17.58
CA HIS A 42 9.14 -4.30 -16.22
C HIS A 42 10.23 -3.73 -15.28
N PRO A 43 9.91 -3.45 -13.99
CA PRO A 43 10.87 -2.94 -13.01
C PRO A 43 12.14 -3.77 -12.84
N HIS A 44 11.99 -5.10 -12.74
CA HIS A 44 13.13 -6.04 -12.80
C HIS A 44 13.42 -6.42 -14.25
N GLY A 45 13.94 -5.48 -15.01
CA GLY A 45 14.15 -5.65 -16.41
C GLY A 45 15.37 -4.90 -16.93
N ILE A 46 15.48 -4.81 -18.26
CA ILE A 46 16.61 -4.18 -18.94
C ILE A 46 16.88 -2.74 -18.50
N LYS A 47 15.87 -2.02 -18.01
CA LYS A 47 16.02 -0.66 -17.48
C LYS A 47 16.89 -0.59 -16.21
N GLU A 48 17.16 -1.70 -15.53
CA GLU A 48 18.11 -1.74 -14.40
C GLU A 48 19.53 -1.42 -14.85
N LEU A 49 19.86 -1.64 -16.12
CA LEU A 49 21.15 -1.24 -16.69
C LEU A 49 21.29 0.28 -16.84
N ALA A 50 20.18 1.01 -16.93
CA ALA A 50 20.18 2.45 -17.10
C ALA A 50 20.09 3.22 -15.78
N ALA A 51 19.33 2.71 -14.80
CA ALA A 51 19.12 3.38 -13.51
C ALA A 51 18.88 2.40 -12.37
N THR A 52 19.33 2.76 -11.17
CA THR A 52 19.11 1.95 -9.96
C THR A 52 17.63 1.91 -9.58
N PRO A 53 17.13 0.81 -8.95
CA PRO A 53 15.75 0.69 -8.52
C PRO A 53 15.30 1.85 -7.62
N VAL A 54 16.16 2.30 -6.72
CA VAL A 54 15.86 3.42 -5.79
C VAL A 54 15.63 4.71 -6.55
N ALA A 55 16.49 5.02 -7.55
CA ALA A 55 16.35 6.21 -8.37
C ALA A 55 15.07 6.18 -9.22
N ARG A 56 14.76 5.03 -9.81
CA ARG A 56 13.54 4.86 -10.62
C ARG A 56 12.27 5.01 -9.79
N MET A 57 12.22 4.41 -8.59
CA MET A 57 11.08 4.57 -7.68
C MET A 57 10.90 6.02 -7.26
N ALA A 58 11.98 6.70 -6.87
CA ALA A 58 11.92 8.11 -6.50
C ALA A 58 11.36 8.94 -7.66
N TYR A 59 11.87 8.71 -8.86
CA TYR A 59 11.41 9.39 -10.05
C TYR A 59 9.92 9.13 -10.36
N ALA A 60 9.49 7.87 -10.33
CA ALA A 60 8.11 7.51 -10.61
C ALA A 60 7.12 8.17 -9.62
N VAL A 61 7.48 8.20 -8.32
CA VAL A 61 6.64 8.86 -7.30
C VAL A 61 6.56 10.37 -7.54
N ILE A 62 7.70 11.02 -7.81
CA ILE A 62 7.72 12.47 -8.04
C ILE A 62 6.95 12.83 -9.31
N ASN A 63 7.12 12.06 -10.37
CA ASN A 63 6.38 12.27 -11.62
C ASN A 63 4.86 12.19 -11.38
N LEU A 64 4.39 11.19 -10.63
CA LEU A 64 2.97 11.11 -10.26
C LEU A 64 2.54 12.32 -9.44
N LEU A 65 3.28 12.67 -8.38
CA LEU A 65 2.91 13.77 -7.48
C LEU A 65 2.82 15.11 -8.23
N ARG A 66 3.72 15.36 -9.18
CA ARG A 66 3.66 16.56 -10.04
C ARG A 66 2.40 16.57 -10.91
N ASN A 67 2.07 15.44 -11.51
CA ASN A 67 0.87 15.33 -12.33
C ASN A 67 -0.42 15.43 -11.52
N LEU A 68 -0.39 15.13 -10.21
CA LEU A 68 -1.54 15.30 -9.32
C LEU A 68 -1.87 16.78 -9.04
N GLU A 69 -0.87 17.65 -9.05
CA GLU A 69 -1.02 19.07 -8.76
C GLU A 69 -1.38 19.88 -10.01
N MET A 70 -1.16 19.34 -11.19
CA MET A 70 -1.43 20.03 -12.45
C MET A 70 -2.91 19.95 -12.85
N GLY A 71 -3.39 21.03 -13.48
CA GLY A 71 -4.78 21.19 -13.87
C GLY A 71 -5.33 20.08 -14.76
N VAL A 72 -6.57 20.21 -15.05
CA VAL A 72 -7.50 19.24 -15.61
C VAL A 72 -7.12 18.58 -16.94
N ALA A 73 -6.23 19.15 -17.73
CA ALA A 73 -5.92 18.68 -19.08
C ALA A 73 -5.14 17.35 -19.13
N GLN A 74 -4.73 16.80 -17.96
CA GLN A 74 -3.73 15.74 -17.90
C GLN A 74 -4.18 14.47 -17.16
N ALA A 75 -5.46 14.11 -17.24
CA ALA A 75 -5.95 12.84 -16.66
C ALA A 75 -5.18 11.64 -17.22
N ARG A 76 -4.87 11.65 -18.52
CA ARG A 76 -4.07 10.63 -19.20
C ARG A 76 -2.67 10.52 -18.59
N ASP A 77 -2.00 11.63 -18.33
CA ASP A 77 -0.65 11.66 -17.79
C ASP A 77 -0.63 11.18 -16.33
N ARG A 78 -1.65 11.53 -15.55
CA ARG A 78 -1.83 11.01 -14.18
C ARG A 78 -2.01 9.50 -14.16
N ILE A 79 -2.82 8.95 -15.05
CA ILE A 79 -3.05 7.51 -15.17
C ILE A 79 -1.77 6.78 -15.58
N LEU A 80 -1.07 7.26 -16.59
CA LEU A 80 0.21 6.68 -17.01
C LEU A 80 1.25 6.74 -15.88
N ALA A 81 1.35 7.87 -15.18
CA ALA A 81 2.26 8.00 -14.05
C ALA A 81 1.90 7.07 -12.89
N LEU A 82 0.60 6.84 -12.63
CA LEU A 82 0.14 5.88 -11.62
C LEU A 82 0.49 4.43 -12.01
N GLU A 83 0.28 4.05 -13.27
CA GLU A 83 0.60 2.72 -13.78
C GLU A 83 2.10 2.41 -13.64
N VAL A 84 2.95 3.34 -14.06
CA VAL A 84 4.40 3.22 -13.91
C VAL A 84 4.80 3.14 -12.44
N LEU A 85 4.24 4.00 -11.58
CA LEU A 85 4.54 3.99 -10.16
C LEU A 85 4.14 2.68 -9.49
N TYR A 86 2.93 2.20 -9.78
CA TYR A 86 2.41 0.98 -9.19
C TYR A 86 3.30 -0.21 -9.53
N ASP A 87 3.73 -0.32 -10.76
CA ASP A 87 4.65 -1.36 -11.21
C ASP A 87 6.04 -1.23 -10.57
N GLU A 88 6.63 -0.03 -10.57
CA GLU A 88 7.96 0.18 -9.97
C GLU A 88 7.97 -0.13 -8.49
N VAL A 89 7.02 0.39 -7.72
CA VAL A 89 7.03 0.26 -6.28
C VAL A 89 6.69 -1.15 -5.84
N LEU A 90 5.71 -1.81 -6.45
CA LEU A 90 5.36 -3.19 -6.13
C LEU A 90 6.46 -4.18 -6.52
N ASN A 91 7.06 -4.01 -7.68
CA ASN A 91 8.02 -4.98 -8.19
C ASN A 91 9.45 -4.77 -7.67
N SER A 92 9.82 -3.55 -7.29
CA SER A 92 11.15 -3.26 -6.72
C SER A 92 11.27 -3.53 -5.23
N ALA A 93 10.19 -3.78 -4.52
CA ALA A 93 10.21 -4.07 -3.09
C ALA A 93 10.76 -5.48 -2.81
N HIS A 94 12.00 -5.57 -2.35
CA HIS A 94 12.67 -6.84 -1.97
C HIS A 94 12.25 -7.37 -0.59
N SER A 95 10.99 -7.19 -0.20
CA SER A 95 10.47 -7.58 1.10
C SER A 95 9.42 -8.68 0.99
N LEU A 96 9.31 -9.52 2.02
CA LEU A 96 8.17 -10.42 2.20
C LEU A 96 6.86 -9.65 2.41
N LEU A 97 6.96 -8.40 2.88
CA LEU A 97 5.84 -7.45 3.02
C LEU A 97 5.80 -6.49 1.82
N ARG A 98 5.64 -7.02 0.62
CA ARG A 98 5.77 -6.27 -0.64
C ARG A 98 4.80 -5.09 -0.73
N ARG A 99 3.50 -5.34 -0.49
CA ARG A 99 2.47 -4.28 -0.55
C ARG A 99 2.63 -3.27 0.57
N ASN A 100 2.90 -3.72 1.79
CA ASN A 100 3.15 -2.83 2.91
C ASN A 100 4.41 -1.98 2.70
N THR A 101 5.46 -2.54 2.12
CA THR A 101 6.67 -1.79 1.74
C THR A 101 6.35 -0.70 0.72
N ALA A 102 5.58 -1.04 -0.31
CA ALA A 102 5.17 -0.09 -1.34
C ALA A 102 4.35 1.08 -0.75
N ARG A 103 3.40 0.78 0.15
CA ARG A 103 2.59 1.80 0.85
C ARG A 103 3.45 2.77 1.64
N VAL A 104 4.44 2.26 2.37
CA VAL A 104 5.38 3.08 3.14
C VAL A 104 6.25 3.94 2.24
N LEU A 105 6.80 3.37 1.15
CA LEU A 105 7.64 4.11 0.21
C LEU A 105 6.89 5.28 -0.42
N MET A 106 5.64 5.08 -0.82
CA MET A 106 4.79 6.14 -1.36
C MET A 106 4.55 7.24 -0.31
N GLN A 107 4.29 6.88 0.94
CA GLN A 107 4.07 7.85 1.99
C GLN A 107 5.34 8.67 2.31
N ILE A 108 6.49 8.02 2.44
CA ILE A 108 7.77 8.70 2.68
C ILE A 108 8.05 9.72 1.56
N MET A 109 7.82 9.33 0.31
CA MET A 109 8.07 10.22 -0.82
C MET A 109 7.11 11.41 -0.84
N LYS A 110 5.82 11.20 -0.53
CA LYS A 110 4.87 12.31 -0.36
C LYS A 110 5.36 13.33 0.67
N ASP A 111 5.85 12.84 1.80
CA ASP A 111 6.34 13.72 2.86
C ASP A 111 7.65 14.40 2.48
N MET A 112 8.53 13.71 1.72
CA MET A 112 9.77 14.31 1.20
C MET A 112 9.49 15.47 0.23
N VAL A 113 8.46 15.35 -0.61
CA VAL A 113 8.01 16.43 -1.50
C VAL A 113 7.41 17.58 -0.69
N ARG A 114 6.59 17.29 0.31
CA ARG A 114 5.97 18.31 1.19
C ARG A 114 6.99 19.08 2.02
N SER A 115 8.08 18.41 2.42
CA SER A 115 9.17 19.00 3.20
C SER A 115 10.18 19.75 2.30
N HIS A 116 9.82 20.10 1.06
CA HIS A 116 10.70 20.86 0.17
C HIS A 116 11.11 22.18 0.84
N GLY A 117 12.42 22.42 0.88
CA GLY A 117 13.01 23.56 1.59
C GLY A 117 13.58 23.22 2.98
N ASP A 118 13.09 22.19 3.69
CA ASP A 118 13.74 21.66 4.89
C ASP A 118 14.72 20.53 4.55
N ARG A 119 15.95 20.91 4.24
CA ARG A 119 17.02 19.98 3.84
C ARG A 119 17.26 18.87 4.86
N LEU A 120 17.14 19.15 6.15
CA LEU A 120 17.39 18.15 7.19
C LEU A 120 16.27 17.11 7.23
N GLU A 121 15.02 17.54 7.19
CA GLU A 121 13.89 16.62 7.18
C GLU A 121 13.87 15.80 5.87
N GLN A 122 14.14 16.41 4.74
CA GLN A 122 14.29 15.69 3.48
C GLN A 122 15.41 14.64 3.50
N LEU A 123 16.56 14.91 4.16
CA LEU A 123 17.64 13.92 4.33
C LEU A 123 17.23 12.74 5.20
N LYS A 124 16.49 13.00 6.28
CA LYS A 124 15.92 11.92 7.12
C LYS A 124 14.98 11.04 6.32
N LEU A 125 14.09 11.65 5.54
CA LEU A 125 13.13 10.93 4.69
C LEU A 125 13.84 10.16 3.57
N ALA A 126 14.90 10.70 2.96
CA ALA A 126 15.72 10.00 1.98
C ALA A 126 16.42 8.76 2.57
N HIS A 127 16.94 8.90 3.80
CA HIS A 127 17.51 7.78 4.56
C HIS A 127 16.45 6.69 4.85
N ASP A 128 15.29 7.10 5.35
CA ASP A 128 14.17 6.19 5.64
C ASP A 128 13.70 5.49 4.37
N PHE A 129 13.56 6.20 3.26
CA PHE A 129 13.22 5.63 1.95
C PHE A 129 14.21 4.53 1.53
N ARG A 130 15.51 4.81 1.56
CA ARG A 130 16.55 3.84 1.22
C ARG A 130 16.53 2.61 2.14
N LYS A 131 16.33 2.80 3.45
CA LYS A 131 16.22 1.71 4.42
C LYS A 131 15.00 0.83 4.16
N VAL A 132 13.87 1.41 3.80
CA VAL A 132 12.65 0.67 3.47
C VAL A 132 12.80 -0.11 2.18
N VAL A 133 13.45 0.44 1.15
CA VAL A 133 13.72 -0.28 -0.11
C VAL A 133 14.57 -1.53 0.12
N GLN A 134 15.57 -1.45 0.98
CA GLN A 134 16.42 -2.59 1.39
C GLN A 134 15.73 -3.47 2.44
N GLY A 135 14.52 -3.11 2.84
CA GLY A 135 13.89 -3.33 4.11
C GLY A 135 13.65 -4.76 4.52
N THR A 136 14.06 -5.06 5.72
CA THR A 136 13.56 -6.18 6.50
C THR A 136 12.11 -5.89 6.95
N PRO A 137 11.28 -6.90 7.16
CA PRO A 137 9.90 -6.71 7.66
C PRO A 137 9.80 -5.86 8.93
N ARG A 138 10.83 -5.86 9.77
CA ARG A 138 10.90 -5.03 10.97
C ARG A 138 10.93 -3.54 10.68
N ILE A 139 11.74 -3.11 9.70
CA ILE A 139 11.85 -1.70 9.31
C ILE A 139 10.53 -1.24 8.69
N VAL A 140 9.94 -2.06 7.83
CA VAL A 140 8.64 -1.76 7.21
C VAL A 140 7.57 -1.56 8.29
N ARG A 141 7.47 -2.47 9.26
CA ARG A 141 6.51 -2.37 10.39
C ARG A 141 6.75 -1.15 11.26
N TYR A 142 8.01 -0.83 11.55
CA TYR A 142 8.34 0.40 12.28
C TYR A 142 7.83 1.65 11.54
N MET A 143 8.04 1.71 10.23
CA MET A 143 7.58 2.83 9.41
C MET A 143 6.05 2.86 9.27
N LEU A 144 5.40 1.71 9.12
CA LEU A 144 3.93 1.64 9.15
C LEU A 144 3.38 2.25 10.44
N ALA A 145 3.97 1.89 11.59
CA ALA A 145 3.57 2.44 12.88
C ALA A 145 3.81 3.95 12.98
N ARG A 146 4.94 4.43 12.47
CA ARG A 146 5.27 5.87 12.42
C ARG A 146 4.29 6.68 11.59
N TYR A 147 3.83 6.11 10.46
CA TYR A 147 2.87 6.76 9.57
C TYR A 147 1.40 6.45 9.91
N HIS A 148 1.15 5.84 11.07
CA HIS A 148 -0.20 5.44 11.48
C HIS A 148 -0.94 4.56 10.46
N LEU A 149 -0.20 3.82 9.64
CA LEU A 149 -0.73 2.86 8.68
C LEU A 149 -0.78 1.47 9.33
N PRO A 150 -1.93 0.82 9.42
CA PRO A 150 -1.98 -0.56 9.89
C PRO A 150 -1.30 -1.50 8.89
N GLU A 151 -0.62 -2.54 9.39
CA GLU A 151 -0.12 -3.62 8.54
C GLU A 151 -1.31 -4.33 7.91
N MET A 152 -1.35 -4.43 6.57
CA MET A 152 -2.37 -5.15 5.83
C MET A 152 -1.90 -6.55 5.45
N PRO A 153 -2.81 -7.53 5.29
CA PRO A 153 -2.45 -8.85 4.75
C PRO A 153 -1.82 -8.71 3.36
N GLU A 154 -0.73 -9.43 3.09
CA GLU A 154 -0.11 -9.43 1.75
C GLU A 154 -0.99 -10.10 0.68
N THR A 155 -1.94 -10.95 1.10
CA THR A 155 -3.01 -11.49 0.24
C THR A 155 -3.99 -10.42 -0.21
N TRP A 156 -4.02 -9.27 0.47
CA TRP A 156 -4.91 -8.14 0.17
C TRP A 156 -6.39 -8.50 0.27
N ASN A 157 -6.74 -9.34 1.25
CA ASN A 157 -8.09 -9.86 1.47
C ASN A 157 -8.83 -9.20 2.65
N GLN A 158 -8.27 -8.13 3.24
CA GLN A 158 -8.92 -7.37 4.33
C GLN A 158 -10.22 -6.71 3.86
N LEU A 159 -11.18 -6.60 4.77
CA LEU A 159 -12.38 -5.79 4.59
C LEU A 159 -12.10 -4.35 5.05
N ALA A 160 -11.54 -3.58 4.15
CA ALA A 160 -11.30 -2.15 4.33
C ALA A 160 -12.00 -1.40 3.19
N PHE A 161 -12.88 -0.48 3.56
CA PHE A 161 -13.79 0.17 2.64
C PHE A 161 -14.11 1.60 3.07
N ASP A 162 -14.71 2.35 2.16
CA ASP A 162 -15.37 3.61 2.47
C ASP A 162 -16.57 3.77 1.52
N ASP A 163 -17.74 3.69 2.08
CA ASP A 163 -18.96 3.72 1.28
C ASP A 163 -19.38 5.14 0.86
N HIS A 164 -18.64 6.17 1.30
CA HIS A 164 -19.00 7.56 1.01
C HIS A 164 -17.78 8.48 1.05
N VAL A 165 -17.22 8.80 -0.12
CA VAL A 165 -16.10 9.73 -0.27
C VAL A 165 -16.34 10.66 -1.47
N TYR A 166 -15.56 11.76 -1.52
CA TYR A 166 -15.64 12.76 -2.59
C TYR A 166 -14.29 13.01 -3.25
N ASP A 167 -14.30 13.32 -4.53
CA ASP A 167 -13.14 13.79 -5.26
C ASP A 167 -13.19 15.33 -5.50
N ALA A 168 -12.16 15.87 -6.16
CA ALA A 168 -12.04 17.29 -6.44
C ALA A 168 -13.06 17.85 -7.45
N ASN A 169 -13.88 17.00 -8.07
CA ASN A 169 -14.94 17.44 -8.96
C ASN A 169 -16.26 17.71 -8.19
N THR A 170 -16.28 17.43 -6.89
CA THR A 170 -17.41 17.70 -6.00
C THR A 170 -16.94 18.48 -4.76
N LYS A 171 -17.10 17.91 -3.57
CA LYS A 171 -16.70 18.47 -2.27
C LYS A 171 -15.27 18.12 -1.86
N GLY A 172 -14.63 17.22 -2.57
CA GLY A 172 -13.28 16.75 -2.25
C GLY A 172 -12.20 17.67 -2.83
N ARG A 173 -10.93 17.36 -2.48
CA ARG A 173 -9.76 18.15 -2.90
C ARG A 173 -8.76 17.35 -3.72
N LYS A 174 -8.96 16.05 -3.83
CA LYS A 174 -8.06 15.15 -4.51
C LYS A 174 -8.63 14.78 -5.87
N THR A 175 -7.80 14.88 -6.91
CA THR A 175 -8.17 14.34 -8.22
C THR A 175 -8.54 12.86 -8.10
N PRO A 176 -9.32 12.30 -9.03
CA PRO A 176 -9.69 10.88 -8.99
C PRO A 176 -8.50 9.94 -8.81
N THR A 177 -7.42 10.13 -9.57
CA THR A 177 -6.17 9.36 -9.42
C THR A 177 -5.54 9.51 -8.04
N HIS A 178 -5.51 10.72 -7.48
CA HIS A 178 -4.98 10.98 -6.14
C HIS A 178 -5.81 10.30 -5.05
N LEU A 179 -7.13 10.32 -5.19
CA LEU A 179 -8.05 9.65 -4.27
C LEU A 179 -7.79 8.14 -4.22
N ILE A 180 -7.67 7.51 -5.39
CA ILE A 180 -7.36 6.06 -5.50
C ILE A 180 -5.97 5.73 -4.95
N MET A 181 -4.97 6.54 -5.24
CA MET A 181 -3.62 6.36 -4.68
C MET A 181 -3.64 6.41 -3.14
N ASP A 182 -4.33 7.38 -2.56
CA ASP A 182 -4.43 7.49 -1.11
C ASP A 182 -5.24 6.34 -0.49
N ALA A 183 -6.31 5.89 -1.15
CA ALA A 183 -7.06 4.71 -0.75
C ALA A 183 -6.15 3.48 -0.71
N TRP A 184 -5.33 3.30 -1.74
CA TRP A 184 -4.38 2.18 -1.80
C TRP A 184 -3.30 2.26 -0.72
N ILE A 185 -2.73 3.46 -0.46
CA ILE A 185 -1.76 3.66 0.63
C ILE A 185 -2.37 3.28 1.98
N LYS A 186 -3.63 3.62 2.22
CA LYS A 186 -4.34 3.27 3.46
C LYS A 186 -4.75 1.81 3.54
N GLY A 187 -4.78 1.10 2.42
CA GLY A 187 -5.17 -0.30 2.35
C GLY A 187 -6.66 -0.51 2.13
N ILE A 188 -7.38 0.49 1.63
CA ILE A 188 -8.79 0.41 1.28
C ILE A 188 -8.93 -0.42 0.01
N ARG A 189 -9.94 -1.30 -0.04
CA ARG A 189 -10.24 -2.16 -1.18
C ARG A 189 -11.49 -1.76 -1.95
N ASP A 190 -12.47 -1.25 -1.24
CA ASP A 190 -13.76 -0.85 -1.80
C ASP A 190 -14.05 0.59 -1.46
N ILE A 191 -14.39 1.40 -2.47
CA ILE A 191 -14.81 2.77 -2.23
C ILE A 191 -16.04 3.11 -3.05
N THR A 192 -16.88 4.00 -2.51
CA THR A 192 -17.99 4.59 -3.25
C THR A 192 -17.79 6.10 -3.31
N VAL A 193 -17.70 6.63 -4.52
CA VAL A 193 -17.47 8.06 -4.75
C VAL A 193 -18.80 8.73 -5.09
N GLY A 194 -19.15 9.75 -4.31
CA GLY A 194 -20.37 10.52 -4.48
C GLY A 194 -20.15 11.78 -5.32
N TYR A 195 -21.08 12.03 -6.23
CA TYR A 195 -21.16 13.26 -7.02
C TYR A 195 -22.52 13.91 -6.78
N GLU A 196 -22.52 15.20 -6.50
CA GLU A 196 -23.78 15.91 -6.33
C GLU A 196 -24.45 16.16 -7.67
N TYR A 197 -25.64 15.64 -7.85
CA TYR A 197 -26.55 15.82 -9.00
C TYR A 197 -26.00 15.52 -10.38
N TRP A 198 -24.71 15.44 -10.61
CA TRP A 198 -24.09 15.23 -11.91
C TRP A 198 -22.72 14.57 -11.82
N ILE A 199 -22.49 13.55 -12.64
CA ILE A 199 -21.22 12.86 -12.75
C ILE A 199 -20.46 13.38 -13.98
N PRO A 200 -19.27 14.00 -13.81
CA PRO A 200 -18.39 14.34 -14.93
C PRO A 200 -17.81 13.05 -15.54
N THR A 201 -18.12 12.79 -16.83
CA THR A 201 -17.69 11.55 -17.49
C THR A 201 -16.18 11.36 -17.50
N ASP A 202 -15.41 12.45 -17.66
CA ASP A 202 -13.95 12.37 -17.64
C ASP A 202 -13.40 12.01 -16.26
N ALA A 203 -14.01 12.53 -15.19
CA ALA A 203 -13.66 12.17 -13.82
C ALA A 203 -14.00 10.70 -13.53
N ALA A 204 -15.15 10.24 -13.96
CA ALA A 204 -15.55 8.84 -13.83
C ALA A 204 -14.58 7.90 -14.58
N ARG A 205 -14.21 8.26 -15.83
CA ARG A 205 -13.23 7.48 -16.61
C ARG A 205 -11.86 7.43 -15.94
N GLU A 206 -11.36 8.56 -15.44
CA GLU A 206 -10.09 8.63 -14.70
C GLU A 206 -10.15 7.77 -13.43
N LEU A 207 -11.23 7.87 -12.66
CA LEU A 207 -11.44 7.13 -11.41
C LEU A 207 -11.45 5.62 -11.64
N LEU A 208 -12.25 5.15 -12.61
CA LEU A 208 -12.36 3.73 -12.93
C LEU A 208 -11.05 3.15 -13.45
N ARG A 209 -10.32 3.88 -14.29
CA ARG A 209 -9.01 3.43 -14.79
C ARG A 209 -7.96 3.37 -13.68
N ALA A 210 -7.90 4.36 -12.81
CA ALA A 210 -7.00 4.33 -11.66
C ALA A 210 -7.30 3.17 -10.70
N ALA A 211 -8.58 2.89 -10.49
CA ALA A 211 -9.05 1.77 -9.68
C ALA A 211 -8.65 0.41 -10.28
N GLU A 212 -8.79 0.24 -11.59
CA GLU A 212 -8.37 -0.96 -12.31
C GLU A 212 -6.85 -1.23 -12.15
N ILE A 213 -6.00 -0.21 -12.28
CA ILE A 213 -4.55 -0.33 -12.09
C ILE A 213 -4.21 -0.81 -10.69
N THR A 214 -4.87 -0.26 -9.67
CA THR A 214 -4.56 -0.53 -8.26
C THR A 214 -5.29 -1.75 -7.68
N GLY A 215 -6.27 -2.29 -8.40
CA GLY A 215 -7.11 -3.39 -7.93
C GLY A 215 -8.07 -2.99 -6.81
N ILE A 216 -8.50 -1.72 -6.78
CA ILE A 216 -9.54 -1.21 -5.88
C ILE A 216 -10.88 -1.30 -6.58
N THR A 217 -11.90 -1.78 -5.88
CA THR A 217 -13.28 -1.75 -6.38
C THR A 217 -13.87 -0.37 -6.17
N VAL A 218 -14.31 0.28 -7.24
CA VAL A 218 -14.95 1.59 -7.18
C VAL A 218 -16.40 1.51 -7.57
N ARG A 219 -17.25 2.18 -6.84
CA ARG A 219 -18.64 2.45 -7.20
C ARG A 219 -18.82 3.97 -7.31
N ILE A 220 -19.62 4.38 -8.25
CA ILE A 220 -19.91 5.80 -8.51
C ILE A 220 -21.40 6.00 -8.36
N GLY A 221 -21.79 7.04 -7.65
CA GLY A 221 -23.20 7.37 -7.47
C GLY A 221 -23.46 8.87 -7.45
N ILE A 222 -24.73 9.23 -7.51
CA ILE A 222 -25.22 10.60 -7.49
C ILE A 222 -25.95 10.84 -6.18
N GLU A 223 -25.58 11.94 -5.52
CA GLU A 223 -26.30 12.44 -4.35
C GLU A 223 -27.39 13.41 -4.77
N PHE A 224 -28.54 13.20 -4.20
CA PHE A 224 -29.69 14.08 -4.32
C PHE A 224 -30.13 14.56 -2.93
N GLN A 225 -30.60 15.78 -2.84
CA GLN A 225 -31.29 16.30 -1.68
C GLN A 225 -32.78 16.43 -2.00
N VAL A 226 -33.60 16.03 -1.07
CA VAL A 226 -35.05 16.06 -1.21
C VAL A 226 -35.62 16.85 -0.02
N PRO A 227 -36.50 17.82 -0.23
CA PRO A 227 -37.18 18.49 0.87
C PRO A 227 -37.97 17.51 1.71
N PHE A 228 -37.78 17.56 3.01
CA PHE A 228 -38.46 16.73 3.96
C PHE A 228 -38.76 17.53 5.20
N TYR A 229 -39.97 18.06 5.27
CA TYR A 229 -40.40 19.06 6.26
C TYR A 229 -39.51 20.32 6.23
N ASP A 230 -38.86 20.64 7.33
CA ASP A 230 -38.02 21.81 7.54
C ASP A 230 -36.53 21.58 7.16
N HIS A 231 -36.18 20.42 6.68
CA HIS A 231 -34.81 20.06 6.31
C HIS A 231 -34.74 19.26 5.00
N TYR A 232 -33.52 18.91 4.58
CA TYR A 232 -33.29 18.04 3.44
C TYR A 232 -32.92 16.62 3.87
N ALA A 233 -33.59 15.63 3.29
CA ALA A 233 -33.13 14.24 3.33
C ALA A 233 -32.12 14.00 2.21
N ASN A 234 -31.00 13.33 2.52
CA ASN A 234 -29.96 13.01 1.54
C ASN A 234 -30.17 11.61 1.00
N LEU A 235 -30.28 11.50 -0.33
CA LEU A 235 -30.39 10.25 -1.06
C LEU A 235 -29.15 10.04 -1.90
N PHE A 236 -28.54 8.86 -1.80
CA PHE A 236 -27.39 8.49 -2.62
C PHE A 236 -27.76 7.33 -3.55
N TRP A 237 -27.88 7.62 -4.83
CA TRP A 237 -28.25 6.67 -5.87
C TRP A 237 -27.02 6.13 -6.59
N ILE A 238 -26.88 4.79 -6.61
CA ILE A 238 -25.72 4.08 -7.17
C ILE A 238 -26.25 3.11 -8.23
N PRO A 239 -26.08 3.40 -9.52
CA PRO A 239 -26.49 2.50 -10.59
C PRO A 239 -25.63 1.23 -10.61
N ARG A 240 -26.20 0.12 -11.05
CA ARG A 240 -25.58 -1.20 -11.09
C ARG A 240 -25.96 -2.00 -12.32
N GLY A 241 -25.30 -3.16 -12.50
CA GLY A 241 -25.65 -4.10 -13.56
C GLY A 241 -24.81 -3.93 -14.81
N PHE A 242 -23.68 -3.26 -14.73
CA PHE A 242 -22.75 -3.06 -15.84
C PHE A 242 -21.75 -4.23 -15.91
N SER A 243 -21.48 -4.71 -17.13
CA SER A 243 -20.54 -5.79 -17.38
C SER A 243 -19.09 -5.29 -17.47
N SER A 244 -18.89 -4.03 -17.85
CA SER A 244 -17.59 -3.38 -17.98
C SER A 244 -17.61 -1.91 -17.51
N ASN A 245 -16.43 -1.31 -17.37
CA ASN A 245 -16.30 0.12 -17.11
C ASN A 245 -16.84 0.96 -18.29
N GLU A 246 -16.66 0.46 -19.52
CA GLU A 246 -17.16 1.09 -20.75
C GLU A 246 -18.67 1.14 -20.76
N ASP A 247 -19.37 0.06 -20.41
CA ASP A 247 -20.84 0.02 -20.33
C ASP A 247 -21.38 1.08 -19.35
N PHE A 248 -20.69 1.25 -18.22
CA PHE A 248 -21.05 2.31 -17.26
C PHE A 248 -20.85 3.70 -17.87
N LEU A 249 -19.76 3.93 -18.57
CA LEU A 249 -19.48 5.22 -19.21
C LEU A 249 -20.48 5.52 -20.35
N GLU A 250 -20.90 4.52 -21.11
CA GLU A 250 -21.97 4.65 -22.10
C GLU A 250 -23.31 4.96 -21.43
N PHE A 251 -23.62 4.29 -20.32
CA PHE A 251 -24.82 4.58 -19.56
C PHE A 251 -24.89 6.04 -19.09
N LEU A 252 -23.78 6.68 -18.74
CA LEU A 252 -23.76 8.11 -18.39
C LEU A 252 -24.22 9.02 -19.55
N HIS A 253 -24.10 8.56 -20.78
CA HIS A 253 -24.56 9.28 -21.98
C HIS A 253 -25.98 8.93 -22.40
N SER A 254 -26.66 8.01 -21.68
CA SER A 254 -28.05 7.67 -21.98
C SER A 254 -28.95 8.91 -21.93
N PRO A 255 -29.92 9.08 -22.84
CA PRO A 255 -30.74 10.30 -22.95
C PRO A 255 -31.48 10.66 -21.65
N LYS A 256 -32.03 9.63 -20.97
CA LYS A 256 -32.75 9.82 -19.71
C LYS A 256 -31.85 10.35 -18.60
N LEU A 257 -30.71 9.69 -18.39
CA LEU A 257 -29.77 10.11 -17.34
C LEU A 257 -29.13 11.47 -17.66
N ALA A 258 -28.80 11.72 -18.93
CA ALA A 258 -28.28 13.02 -19.37
C ALA A 258 -29.27 14.15 -19.12
N ALA A 259 -30.57 13.92 -19.30
CA ALA A 259 -31.65 14.88 -18.96
C ALA A 259 -31.72 15.13 -17.44
N MET A 260 -31.69 14.08 -16.63
CA MET A 260 -31.64 14.19 -15.15
C MET A 260 -30.42 15.00 -14.69
N MET A 261 -29.22 14.67 -15.21
CA MET A 261 -27.98 15.38 -14.87
C MET A 261 -27.97 16.83 -15.36
N ARG A 262 -28.73 17.18 -16.40
CA ARG A 262 -28.91 18.56 -16.84
C ARG A 262 -29.69 19.37 -15.81
N ARG A 263 -30.86 18.86 -15.36
CA ARG A 263 -31.63 19.42 -14.24
C ARG A 263 -30.78 19.53 -12.97
N GLY A 264 -29.92 18.51 -12.73
CA GLY A 264 -28.94 18.53 -11.63
C GLY A 264 -27.97 19.68 -11.71
N ARG A 265 -27.46 20.04 -12.90
CA ARG A 265 -26.57 21.21 -13.06
C ARG A 265 -27.27 22.53 -12.77
N GLU A 266 -28.56 22.63 -13.00
CA GLU A 266 -29.36 23.82 -12.62
C GLU A 266 -29.40 23.99 -11.09
N VAL A 267 -29.56 22.87 -10.36
CA VAL A 267 -29.46 22.86 -8.89
C VAL A 267 -28.09 23.34 -8.42
N LEU A 268 -27.03 22.85 -9.05
CA LEU A 268 -25.65 23.25 -8.71
C LEU A 268 -25.41 24.75 -8.98
N GLY A 269 -25.97 25.28 -10.06
CA GLY A 269 -25.93 26.71 -10.35
C GLY A 269 -26.62 27.56 -9.25
N TRP A 270 -27.82 27.15 -8.85
CA TRP A 270 -28.57 27.74 -7.79
C TRP A 270 -27.83 27.70 -6.43
N LYS A 271 -27.28 26.54 -6.06
CA LYS A 271 -26.46 26.40 -4.85
C LYS A 271 -25.23 27.33 -4.87
N LYS A 272 -24.55 27.41 -6.02
CA LYS A 272 -23.40 28.29 -6.21
C LYS A 272 -23.78 29.76 -5.91
N GLU A 273 -24.92 30.24 -6.42
CA GLU A 273 -25.37 31.59 -6.18
C GLU A 273 -25.62 31.85 -4.69
N ARG A 274 -26.18 30.90 -3.96
CA ARG A 274 -26.40 31.00 -2.51
C ARG A 274 -25.08 31.13 -1.75
N VAL A 275 -24.09 30.30 -2.06
CA VAL A 275 -22.76 30.40 -1.44
C VAL A 275 -22.07 31.74 -1.75
N LEU A 276 -22.25 32.27 -2.96
CA LEU A 276 -21.70 33.59 -3.32
C LEU A 276 -22.39 34.74 -2.56
N ARG A 277 -23.68 34.60 -2.22
CA ARG A 277 -24.37 35.56 -1.33
C ARG A 277 -23.77 35.48 0.09
N ASP A 278 -23.55 34.30 0.62
CA ASP A 278 -22.90 34.14 1.93
C ASP A 278 -21.49 34.72 1.95
N LEU A 279 -20.71 34.58 0.86
CA LEU A 279 -19.43 35.25 0.70
C LEU A 279 -19.58 36.79 0.77
N ALA A 280 -20.60 37.37 0.11
CA ALA A 280 -20.83 38.78 0.16
C ALA A 280 -21.19 39.26 1.59
N ILE A 281 -22.06 38.54 2.28
CA ILE A 281 -22.42 38.80 3.69
C ILE A 281 -21.19 38.67 4.60
N TRP A 282 -20.35 37.63 4.40
CA TRP A 282 -19.12 37.49 5.15
C TRP A 282 -18.19 38.68 4.95
N ASN A 283 -17.99 39.15 3.72
CA ASN A 283 -17.16 40.31 3.40
C ASN A 283 -17.69 41.58 4.09
N GLU A 284 -19.01 41.80 4.03
CA GLU A 284 -19.65 43.01 4.54
C GLU A 284 -19.68 43.07 6.08
N LYS A 285 -19.98 41.94 6.74
CA LYS A 285 -20.33 41.97 8.17
C LYS A 285 -19.33 41.22 9.06
N ILE A 286 -18.89 40.01 8.67
CA ILE A 286 -18.12 39.13 9.54
C ILE A 286 -16.64 39.48 9.46
N ARG A 287 -16.13 39.68 8.26
CA ARG A 287 -14.74 40.06 8.00
C ARG A 287 -14.32 41.32 8.76
N GLN A 288 -15.19 42.34 8.76
CA GLN A 288 -14.92 43.59 9.47
C GLN A 288 -14.82 43.41 10.99
N LYS A 289 -15.70 42.60 11.59
CA LYS A 289 -15.61 42.26 13.02
C LYS A 289 -14.29 41.57 13.38
N ILE A 290 -13.80 40.67 12.49
CA ILE A 290 -12.54 40.00 12.68
C ILE A 290 -11.36 40.95 12.51
N ALA A 291 -11.41 41.86 11.51
CA ALA A 291 -10.39 42.87 11.28
C ALA A 291 -10.25 43.79 12.49
N ASP A 292 -11.35 44.23 13.05
CA ASP A 292 -11.37 45.06 14.27
C ASP A 292 -10.77 44.33 15.49
N GLN A 293 -11.07 43.04 15.66
CA GLN A 293 -10.50 42.24 16.74
C GLN A 293 -8.99 42.02 16.61
N TRP A 294 -8.49 41.86 15.40
CA TRP A 294 -7.08 41.59 15.13
C TRP A 294 -6.25 42.86 14.97
N GLY A 295 -6.94 44.01 14.89
CA GLY A 295 -6.27 45.34 14.79
C GLY A 295 -5.51 45.52 13.49
N GLY A 296 -6.09 45.06 12.37
CA GLY A 296 -5.55 45.19 11.02
C GLY A 296 -6.64 45.16 9.97
N ASP A 297 -6.33 45.61 8.76
CA ASP A 297 -7.25 45.54 7.63
C ASP A 297 -7.09 44.20 6.93
N ILE A 298 -8.19 43.46 6.80
CA ILE A 298 -8.28 42.20 6.04
C ILE A 298 -8.98 42.55 4.71
N PRO A 299 -8.34 42.37 3.55
CA PRO A 299 -8.97 42.68 2.27
C PRO A 299 -10.19 41.77 2.01
N GLU A 300 -11.05 42.20 1.07
CA GLU A 300 -12.18 41.38 0.65
C GLU A 300 -11.74 40.18 -0.14
N LEU A 301 -12.38 39.01 0.11
CA LEU A 301 -12.22 37.82 -0.72
C LEU A 301 -13.18 37.95 -1.90
N THR A 302 -12.63 38.10 -3.11
CA THR A 302 -13.46 38.26 -4.31
C THR A 302 -14.10 36.94 -4.72
N ALA A 303 -15.26 37.04 -5.40
CA ALA A 303 -15.95 35.87 -5.95
C ALA A 303 -15.06 35.13 -6.97
N GLU A 304 -14.23 35.84 -7.73
CA GLU A 304 -13.30 35.24 -8.70
C GLU A 304 -12.22 34.44 -8.01
N GLU A 305 -11.56 34.98 -6.98
CA GLU A 305 -10.55 34.28 -6.18
C GLU A 305 -11.12 33.04 -5.52
N PHE A 306 -12.33 33.16 -4.96
CA PHE A 306 -13.05 32.02 -4.38
C PHE A 306 -13.28 30.92 -5.43
N LEU A 307 -13.89 31.22 -6.57
CA LEU A 307 -14.18 30.26 -7.63
C LEU A 307 -12.90 29.66 -8.23
N GLN A 308 -11.85 30.46 -8.35
CA GLN A 308 -10.54 29.96 -8.79
C GLN A 308 -9.96 28.96 -7.77
N SER A 309 -10.14 29.19 -6.47
CA SER A 309 -9.68 28.28 -5.42
C SER A 309 -10.43 26.95 -5.41
N VAL A 310 -11.73 26.95 -5.78
CA VAL A 310 -12.56 25.74 -5.93
C VAL A 310 -12.18 24.94 -7.18
N GLY A 311 -11.73 25.61 -8.24
CA GLY A 311 -11.35 25.00 -9.52
C GLY A 311 -12.53 24.34 -10.23
N LYS A 312 -12.47 23.02 -10.47
CA LYS A 312 -13.56 22.24 -11.10
C LYS A 312 -14.59 21.73 -10.11
N GLY A 313 -14.34 21.87 -8.82
CA GLY A 313 -15.23 21.42 -7.76
C GLY A 313 -16.56 22.21 -7.78
N GLN A 314 -17.47 21.74 -6.97
CA GLN A 314 -18.75 22.39 -6.78
C GLN A 314 -18.63 23.35 -5.60
N PRO A 315 -18.83 24.67 -5.80
CA PRO A 315 -18.78 25.65 -4.72
C PRO A 315 -19.75 25.27 -3.59
N GLY A 316 -19.25 25.17 -2.38
CA GLY A 316 -20.02 24.87 -1.18
C GLY A 316 -19.46 25.61 0.02
N ILE A 317 -20.17 25.60 1.15
CA ILE A 317 -19.76 26.28 2.39
C ILE A 317 -18.38 25.81 2.85
N GLN A 318 -18.08 24.55 2.72
CA GLN A 318 -16.79 24.00 3.06
C GLN A 318 -15.65 24.61 2.22
N HIS A 319 -15.87 24.77 0.91
CA HIS A 319 -14.89 25.44 0.04
C HIS A 319 -14.74 26.92 0.41
N LEU A 320 -15.85 27.57 0.81
CA LEU A 320 -15.84 28.95 1.28
C LEU A 320 -15.03 29.09 2.57
N ALA A 321 -15.26 28.21 3.55
CA ALA A 321 -14.49 28.18 4.80
C ALA A 321 -12.98 28.01 4.55
N GLU A 322 -12.61 27.17 3.59
CA GLU A 322 -11.23 26.96 3.19
C GLU A 322 -10.60 28.14 2.47
N ALA A 323 -11.34 28.75 1.58
CA ALA A 323 -10.89 29.96 0.88
C ALA A 323 -10.69 31.10 1.88
N ILE A 324 -11.62 31.26 2.81
CA ILE A 324 -11.51 32.23 3.92
C ILE A 324 -10.29 31.92 4.78
N HIS A 325 -10.12 30.67 5.23
CA HIS A 325 -8.97 30.27 6.04
C HIS A 325 -7.64 30.61 5.34
N LYS A 326 -7.52 30.28 4.06
CA LYS A 326 -6.33 30.57 3.27
C LYS A 326 -6.11 32.10 3.14
N HIS A 327 -7.18 32.84 2.92
CA HIS A 327 -7.17 34.29 2.74
C HIS A 327 -6.73 35.03 4.02
N ILE A 328 -7.27 34.64 5.18
CA ILE A 328 -6.98 35.28 6.46
C ILE A 328 -5.68 34.78 7.10
N PHE A 329 -5.11 33.63 6.66
CA PHE A 329 -3.94 33.00 7.27
C PHE A 329 -2.75 33.94 7.49
N PRO A 330 -2.33 34.80 6.54
CA PRO A 330 -1.25 35.75 6.76
C PRO A 330 -1.53 36.74 7.90
N TYR A 331 -2.79 37.21 8.00
CA TYR A 331 -3.24 38.19 9.01
C TYR A 331 -3.35 37.52 10.39
N ALA A 332 -3.87 36.30 10.45
CA ALA A 332 -3.91 35.48 11.66
C ALA A 332 -2.51 35.25 12.21
N LYS A 333 -1.53 34.96 11.33
CA LYS A 333 -0.13 34.80 11.72
C LYS A 333 0.44 36.07 12.34
N GLN A 334 0.23 37.22 11.72
CA GLN A 334 0.69 38.52 12.25
C GLN A 334 0.05 38.82 13.60
N TYR A 335 -1.24 38.52 13.77
CA TYR A 335 -1.93 38.71 15.03
C TYR A 335 -1.42 37.73 16.12
N ALA A 336 -1.15 36.49 15.77
CA ALA A 336 -0.54 35.50 16.66
C ALA A 336 0.86 35.94 17.13
N GLU A 337 1.66 36.53 16.24
CA GLU A 337 2.97 37.10 16.60
C GLU A 337 2.85 38.25 17.60
N LYS A 338 1.85 39.15 17.42
CA LYS A 338 1.57 40.25 18.38
C LYS A 338 1.09 39.70 19.74
N LEU A 339 0.25 38.67 19.75
CA LEU A 339 -0.22 38.03 20.97
C LEU A 339 0.90 37.30 21.71
N SER A 340 1.84 36.70 20.98
CA SER A 340 2.97 35.97 21.59
C SER A 340 3.95 36.89 22.36
N GLN A 341 3.90 38.18 22.11
CA GLN A 341 4.70 39.18 22.82
C GLN A 341 4.04 39.62 24.15
N ARG A 342 2.77 39.28 24.35
CA ARG A 342 2.01 39.52 25.58
C ARG A 342 2.07 38.28 26.46
N ASP A 343 2.25 38.48 27.78
CA ASP A 343 2.33 37.35 28.73
C ASP A 343 1.12 37.34 29.68
N ASP A 344 -0.06 37.67 29.16
CA ASP A 344 -1.34 37.62 29.88
C ASP A 344 -2.12 36.32 29.52
N GLU A 345 -3.02 35.91 30.39
CA GLU A 345 -3.82 34.71 30.25
C GLU A 345 -4.81 34.81 29.09
N GLU A 346 -5.30 35.99 28.81
CA GLU A 346 -6.20 36.29 27.69
C GLU A 346 -5.49 36.15 26.35
N ALA A 347 -4.25 36.64 26.22
CA ALA A 347 -3.44 36.48 25.00
C ALA A 347 -3.10 35.01 24.76
N ARG A 348 -2.80 34.23 25.82
CA ARG A 348 -2.54 32.79 25.70
C ARG A 348 -3.78 32.02 25.24
N SER A 349 -4.97 32.37 25.74
CA SER A 349 -6.23 31.77 25.33
C SER A 349 -6.55 32.07 23.86
N LYS A 350 -6.41 33.34 23.45
CA LYS A 350 -6.61 33.77 22.06
C LYS A 350 -5.61 33.15 21.10
N LEU A 351 -4.35 33.02 21.52
CA LEU A 351 -3.31 32.35 20.73
C LEU A 351 -3.64 30.86 20.51
N LYS A 352 -4.10 30.18 21.56
CA LYS A 352 -4.55 28.78 21.46
C LYS A 352 -5.74 28.62 20.50
N ALA A 353 -6.70 29.55 20.54
CA ALA A 353 -7.83 29.56 19.63
C ALA A 353 -7.38 29.76 18.16
N LEU A 354 -6.43 30.69 17.92
CA LEU A 354 -5.85 30.90 16.58
C LEU A 354 -5.04 29.70 16.08
N GLU A 355 -4.31 29.02 16.94
CA GLU A 355 -3.59 27.83 16.56
C GLU A 355 -4.51 26.67 16.13
N LEU A 356 -5.72 26.61 16.68
CA LEU A 356 -6.76 25.64 16.33
C LEU A 356 -7.68 26.13 15.19
N LEU A 357 -7.53 27.37 14.72
CA LEU A 357 -8.36 27.94 13.66
C LEU A 357 -8.12 27.22 12.34
N GLY A 358 -9.04 26.37 11.97
CA GLY A 358 -9.06 25.64 10.70
C GLY A 358 -10.32 25.93 9.90
N ALA A 359 -10.42 25.39 8.69
CA ALA A 359 -11.60 25.54 7.86
C ALA A 359 -12.85 24.97 8.54
N ASP A 360 -12.71 23.88 9.31
CA ASP A 360 -13.82 23.26 10.04
C ASP A 360 -14.35 24.22 11.13
N VAL A 361 -13.44 24.92 11.83
CA VAL A 361 -13.82 25.95 12.84
C VAL A 361 -14.49 27.16 12.18
N ILE A 362 -14.00 27.58 11.00
CA ILE A 362 -14.60 28.69 10.25
C ILE A 362 -15.98 28.30 9.75
N GLU A 363 -16.17 27.08 9.26
CA GLU A 363 -17.50 26.55 8.85
C GLU A 363 -18.48 26.64 10.02
N GLU A 364 -18.05 26.17 11.21
CA GLU A 364 -18.91 26.09 12.40
C GLU A 364 -19.14 27.44 13.13
N GLU A 365 -18.08 28.24 13.25
CA GLU A 365 -18.11 29.46 14.05
C GLU A 365 -18.51 30.73 13.24
N TRP A 366 -18.13 30.80 11.96
CA TRP A 366 -18.28 32.02 11.16
C TRP A 366 -19.24 31.89 9.99
N LEU A 367 -19.57 30.67 9.56
CA LEU A 367 -20.46 30.43 8.43
C LEU A 367 -21.72 29.64 8.82
N SER A 368 -21.94 29.41 10.09
CA SER A 368 -23.15 28.78 10.59
C SER A 368 -24.27 29.78 10.70
N HIS A 369 -25.45 29.48 10.14
CA HIS A 369 -26.67 30.30 10.28
C HIS A 369 -27.13 30.43 11.75
N GLU A 370 -26.89 29.40 12.58
CA GLU A 370 -27.23 29.43 14.02
C GLU A 370 -26.50 30.56 14.77
N LYS A 371 -25.22 30.79 14.41
CA LYS A 371 -24.39 31.83 15.04
C LYS A 371 -24.46 33.18 14.31
N HIS A 372 -24.77 33.13 13.03
CA HIS A 372 -24.89 34.30 12.17
C HIS A 372 -26.21 34.25 11.38
N PRO A 373 -27.34 34.66 11.99
CA PRO A 373 -28.66 34.61 11.35
C PRO A 373 -28.79 35.46 10.07
N GLU A 374 -27.81 36.32 9.80
CA GLU A 374 -27.71 37.08 8.55
C GLU A 374 -27.26 36.21 7.34
N LEU A 375 -26.65 35.08 7.55
CA LEU A 375 -26.28 34.12 6.51
C LEU A 375 -27.52 33.32 6.08
N LEU A 376 -27.47 32.80 4.85
CA LEU A 376 -28.52 31.92 4.37
C LEU A 376 -28.48 30.56 5.09
N ASP A 377 -29.62 30.07 5.49
CA ASP A 377 -29.72 28.68 5.94
C ASP A 377 -29.70 27.73 4.72
N LEU A 378 -28.54 27.14 4.47
CA LEU A 378 -28.36 26.19 3.35
C LEU A 378 -28.86 24.78 3.69
N SER A 379 -29.18 24.50 4.96
CA SER A 379 -29.67 23.20 5.43
C SER A 379 -31.20 23.08 5.31
N ALA A 380 -31.91 24.20 5.25
CA ALA A 380 -33.38 24.26 5.13
C ALA A 380 -33.83 24.49 3.66
N PRO A 381 -34.97 23.93 3.27
CA PRO A 381 -35.61 24.23 1.99
C PRO A 381 -35.98 25.72 1.89
N ASP A 382 -35.75 26.30 0.72
CA ASP A 382 -36.19 27.68 0.41
C ASP A 382 -37.64 27.69 -0.09
N ASP A 383 -38.17 28.87 -0.37
CA ASP A 383 -39.48 29.03 -1.00
C ASP A 383 -39.57 28.17 -2.28
N PRO A 384 -40.57 27.28 -2.39
CA PRO A 384 -40.71 26.39 -3.55
C PRO A 384 -40.70 27.07 -4.91
N GLU A 385 -41.19 28.35 -4.97
CA GLU A 385 -41.20 29.09 -6.24
C GLU A 385 -39.80 29.50 -6.71
N LYS A 386 -38.85 29.62 -5.79
CA LYS A 386 -37.44 30.01 -6.06
C LYS A 386 -36.50 28.83 -6.26
N MET A 387 -36.95 27.63 -5.92
CA MET A 387 -36.11 26.41 -6.06
C MET A 387 -36.15 25.84 -7.48
N PRO A 388 -35.05 25.23 -7.97
CA PRO A 388 -35.04 24.43 -9.20
C PRO A 388 -36.03 23.28 -9.15
N GLU A 389 -36.54 22.87 -10.32
CA GLU A 389 -37.53 21.79 -10.45
C GLU A 389 -37.15 20.53 -9.67
N LEU A 390 -35.90 20.06 -9.78
CA LEU A 390 -35.45 18.83 -9.16
C LEU A 390 -35.48 18.88 -7.61
N LEU A 391 -35.33 20.03 -7.02
CA LEU A 391 -35.45 20.26 -5.56
C LEU A 391 -36.89 20.40 -5.08
N ARG A 392 -37.87 20.51 -5.99
CA ARG A 392 -39.31 20.57 -5.64
C ARG A 392 -39.95 19.19 -5.56
N LEU A 393 -39.26 18.17 -6.11
CA LEU A 393 -39.80 16.81 -6.15
C LEU A 393 -39.96 16.25 -4.73
N SER A 394 -41.07 15.61 -4.48
CA SER A 394 -41.27 14.82 -3.28
C SER A 394 -40.34 13.60 -3.29
N PRO A 395 -40.03 12.99 -2.13
CA PRO A 395 -39.22 11.79 -2.04
C PRO A 395 -39.67 10.68 -2.99
N MET A 396 -40.96 10.43 -3.09
CA MET A 396 -41.52 9.38 -3.94
C MET A 396 -41.38 9.68 -5.43
N GLU A 397 -41.57 10.93 -5.83
CA GLU A 397 -41.44 11.35 -7.25
C GLU A 397 -39.99 11.17 -7.71
N LEU A 398 -39.02 11.68 -6.93
CA LEU A 398 -37.62 11.49 -7.27
C LEU A 398 -37.24 10.01 -7.32
N VAL A 399 -37.67 9.21 -6.35
CA VAL A 399 -37.36 7.78 -6.31
C VAL A 399 -37.91 7.04 -7.53
N ARG A 400 -39.13 7.37 -7.99
CA ARG A 400 -39.68 6.80 -9.22
C ARG A 400 -38.86 7.16 -10.46
N GLU A 401 -38.45 8.42 -10.60
CA GLU A 401 -37.56 8.80 -11.70
C GLU A 401 -36.22 8.03 -11.67
N LEU A 402 -35.63 7.86 -10.50
CA LEU A 402 -34.36 7.12 -10.34
C LEU A 402 -34.51 5.62 -10.64
N GLN A 403 -35.67 5.02 -10.30
CA GLN A 403 -35.98 3.63 -10.65
C GLN A 403 -36.07 3.42 -12.16
N ASP A 404 -36.67 4.35 -12.88
CA ASP A 404 -36.80 4.30 -14.34
C ASP A 404 -35.45 4.48 -15.07
N LEU A 405 -34.45 5.06 -14.43
CA LEU A 405 -33.10 5.21 -15.00
C LEU A 405 -32.31 3.90 -14.99
N ASN A 406 -32.34 3.16 -13.89
CA ASN A 406 -31.59 1.92 -13.74
C ASN A 406 -32.30 0.97 -12.75
N PRO A 407 -32.91 -0.13 -13.21
CA PRO A 407 -33.65 -1.05 -12.33
C PRO A 407 -32.77 -1.82 -11.34
N GLY A 408 -31.45 -1.92 -11.59
CA GLY A 408 -30.49 -2.61 -10.73
C GLY A 408 -29.82 -1.71 -9.69
N TYR A 409 -30.37 -0.53 -9.41
CA TYR A 409 -29.80 0.49 -8.54
C TYR A 409 -29.65 0.08 -7.07
N ARG A 410 -28.82 0.85 -6.35
CA ARG A 410 -28.86 0.96 -4.88
C ARG A 410 -29.27 2.38 -4.54
N LEU A 411 -30.28 2.50 -3.68
CA LEU A 411 -30.69 3.78 -3.12
C LEU A 411 -30.39 3.77 -1.63
N VAL A 412 -29.57 4.71 -1.20
CA VAL A 412 -29.10 4.86 0.18
C VAL A 412 -29.74 6.10 0.77
N LEU A 413 -30.42 5.96 1.91
CA LEU A 413 -30.89 7.07 2.71
C LEU A 413 -29.82 7.41 3.75
N GLY A 414 -29.37 8.66 3.80
CA GLY A 414 -28.47 9.18 4.84
C GLY A 414 -29.22 9.40 6.15
N ALA A 415 -28.77 8.80 7.25
CA ALA A 415 -29.39 8.99 8.57
C ALA A 415 -28.90 10.23 9.32
N ALA A 416 -27.85 10.92 8.84
CA ALA A 416 -27.36 12.13 9.50
C ALA A 416 -28.37 13.28 9.41
N GLY A 417 -28.72 13.85 10.56
CA GLY A 417 -29.73 14.91 10.66
C GLY A 417 -31.18 14.43 10.65
N LEU A 418 -31.45 13.12 10.54
CA LEU A 418 -32.78 12.55 10.59
C LEU A 418 -33.06 11.89 11.94
N SER A 419 -34.27 12.07 12.43
CA SER A 419 -34.78 11.32 13.58
C SER A 419 -35.22 9.91 13.16
N VAL A 420 -35.47 9.02 14.13
CA VAL A 420 -36.02 7.69 13.83
C VAL A 420 -37.41 7.77 13.23
N GLU A 421 -38.18 8.79 13.58
CA GLU A 421 -39.48 9.11 13.03
C GLU A 421 -39.36 9.47 11.54
N ASP A 422 -38.42 10.37 11.19
CA ASP A 422 -38.20 10.78 9.79
C ASP A 422 -37.79 9.59 8.92
N VAL A 423 -36.87 8.77 9.41
CA VAL A 423 -36.44 7.55 8.71
C VAL A 423 -37.61 6.59 8.51
N THR A 424 -38.44 6.39 9.54
CA THR A 424 -39.60 5.50 9.46
C THR A 424 -40.63 5.97 8.43
N GLU A 425 -40.93 7.26 8.45
CA GLU A 425 -41.85 7.88 7.50
C GLU A 425 -41.32 7.82 6.07
N PHE A 426 -40.07 8.19 5.87
CA PHE A 426 -39.42 8.14 4.56
C PHE A 426 -39.42 6.72 3.95
N LEU A 427 -39.10 5.70 4.76
CA LEU A 427 -39.11 4.29 4.31
C LEU A 427 -40.54 3.83 3.97
N ALA A 428 -41.55 4.28 4.70
CA ALA A 428 -42.94 3.98 4.44
C ALA A 428 -43.42 4.63 3.14
N ASP A 429 -43.09 5.88 2.91
CA ASP A 429 -43.46 6.63 1.70
C ASP A 429 -42.81 6.04 0.45
N CYS A 430 -41.55 5.65 0.53
CA CYS A 430 -40.82 5.07 -0.59
C CYS A 430 -41.16 3.59 -0.89
N ASN A 431 -42.05 2.96 -0.12
CA ASN A 431 -42.60 1.61 -0.40
C ASN A 431 -41.51 0.54 -0.74
N GLY A 432 -40.40 0.50 0.02
CA GLY A 432 -39.34 -0.48 -0.16
C GLY A 432 -38.34 -0.15 -1.28
N ALA A 433 -38.40 0.99 -1.91
CA ALA A 433 -37.45 1.44 -2.92
C ALA A 433 -36.08 1.77 -2.34
N VAL A 434 -36.03 2.22 -1.08
CA VAL A 434 -34.76 2.42 -0.35
C VAL A 434 -34.15 1.07 0.00
N THR A 435 -32.97 0.80 -0.54
CA THR A 435 -32.26 -0.49 -0.40
C THR A 435 -31.22 -0.51 0.72
N HIS A 436 -30.68 0.66 1.05
CA HIS A 436 -29.62 0.81 2.03
C HIS A 436 -29.89 2.01 2.95
N LEU A 437 -29.37 1.92 4.16
CA LEU A 437 -29.36 3.02 5.13
C LEU A 437 -27.91 3.34 5.50
N GLU A 438 -27.47 4.58 5.27
CA GLU A 438 -26.19 5.04 5.80
C GLU A 438 -26.36 5.36 7.27
N ILE A 439 -26.25 4.30 8.11
CA ILE A 439 -26.45 4.41 9.56
C ILE A 439 -25.30 5.14 10.25
N PHE A 440 -24.12 5.17 9.64
CA PHE A 440 -22.97 5.84 10.20
C PHE A 440 -22.20 6.58 9.14
N ASN A 441 -21.90 7.82 9.48
CA ASN A 441 -21.05 8.70 8.69
C ASN A 441 -20.10 9.43 9.64
N MET A 442 -18.80 9.39 9.38
CA MET A 442 -17.80 9.99 10.27
C MET A 442 -18.00 11.51 10.42
N LYS A 443 -18.36 12.20 9.33
CA LYS A 443 -18.65 13.63 9.39
C LYS A 443 -19.85 13.92 10.30
N GLY A 444 -20.95 13.21 10.07
CA GLY A 444 -22.17 13.36 10.88
C GLY A 444 -21.95 12.96 12.35
N TRP A 445 -21.09 11.97 12.62
CA TRP A 445 -20.72 11.58 13.98
C TRP A 445 -19.97 12.69 14.72
N LEU A 446 -18.94 13.26 14.09
CA LEU A 446 -18.12 14.32 14.69
C LEU A 446 -18.89 15.64 14.84
N ASN A 447 -19.83 15.91 13.94
CA ASN A 447 -20.70 17.09 14.00
C ASN A 447 -21.95 16.86 14.87
N HIS A 448 -22.01 15.77 15.66
CA HIS A 448 -23.14 15.42 16.53
C HIS A 448 -24.51 15.32 15.84
N GLN A 449 -24.52 15.06 14.52
CA GLN A 449 -25.74 14.93 13.72
C GLN A 449 -26.37 13.53 13.75
N LEU A 450 -25.72 12.55 14.40
CA LEU A 450 -26.21 11.17 14.55
C LEU A 450 -26.81 10.97 15.95
N THR A 451 -27.84 11.74 16.30
CA THR A 451 -28.48 11.71 17.63
C THR A 451 -29.27 10.42 17.86
N ASP A 452 -29.99 9.95 16.84
CA ASP A 452 -30.91 8.83 16.92
C ASP A 452 -30.29 7.49 16.39
N LEU A 453 -28.98 7.37 16.44
CA LEU A 453 -28.26 6.19 15.93
C LEU A 453 -28.82 4.87 16.49
N ILE A 454 -29.05 4.79 17.81
CA ILE A 454 -29.56 3.58 18.47
C ILE A 454 -31.01 3.27 18.06
N PRO A 455 -31.98 4.19 18.16
CA PRO A 455 -33.36 3.97 17.70
C PRO A 455 -33.45 3.57 16.22
N ILE A 456 -32.68 4.22 15.35
CA ILE A 456 -32.66 3.92 13.91
C ILE A 456 -32.12 2.51 13.67
N GLY A 457 -31.03 2.11 14.34
CA GLY A 457 -30.47 0.77 14.24
C GLY A 457 -31.41 -0.32 14.77
N ASP A 458 -32.14 -0.07 15.86
CA ASP A 458 -33.17 -0.96 16.38
C ASP A 458 -34.36 -1.11 15.43
N PHE A 459 -34.78 -0.02 14.80
CA PHE A 459 -35.83 -0.04 13.79
C PHE A 459 -35.42 -0.85 12.56
N GLN A 460 -34.25 -0.58 12.00
CA GLN A 460 -33.67 -1.34 10.87
C GLN A 460 -33.59 -2.85 11.19
N ARG A 461 -33.08 -3.18 12.38
CA ARG A 461 -32.99 -4.57 12.83
C ARG A 461 -34.37 -5.23 12.96
N SER A 462 -35.33 -4.50 13.50
CA SER A 462 -36.70 -5.01 13.66
C SER A 462 -37.38 -5.29 12.32
N LEU A 463 -37.14 -4.43 11.32
CA LEU A 463 -37.60 -4.62 9.94
C LEU A 463 -36.97 -5.88 9.31
N ASN A 464 -35.65 -5.98 9.37
CA ASN A 464 -34.91 -7.07 8.71
C ASN A 464 -35.16 -8.44 9.36
N LEU A 465 -35.39 -8.48 10.66
CA LEU A 465 -35.73 -9.70 11.39
C LEU A 465 -37.25 -10.02 11.34
N GLY A 466 -38.07 -9.15 10.77
CA GLY A 466 -39.51 -9.36 10.68
C GLY A 466 -40.24 -9.30 12.01
N LEU A 467 -39.75 -8.54 12.99
CA LEU A 467 -40.31 -8.42 14.32
C LEU A 467 -41.56 -7.50 14.34
N GLY A 468 -42.62 -7.91 13.67
CA GLY A 468 -43.87 -7.13 13.52
C GLY A 468 -44.43 -6.53 14.81
N PRO A 469 -44.51 -7.23 15.93
CA PRO A 469 -44.95 -6.64 17.22
C PRO A 469 -44.05 -5.48 17.67
N ARG A 470 -42.73 -5.61 17.50
CA ARG A 470 -41.78 -4.59 17.90
C ARG A 470 -41.90 -3.36 17.01
N ILE A 471 -42.01 -3.53 15.69
CA ILE A 471 -42.23 -2.45 14.75
C ILE A 471 -43.51 -1.68 15.09
N LYS A 472 -44.64 -2.40 15.32
CA LYS A 472 -45.91 -1.77 15.72
C LYS A 472 -45.76 -0.99 17.03
N GLN A 473 -45.03 -1.53 18.00
CA GLN A 473 -44.77 -0.83 19.28
C GLN A 473 -43.99 0.46 19.04
N MET A 474 -42.93 0.44 18.23
CA MET A 474 -42.14 1.63 17.92
C MET A 474 -42.97 2.67 17.20
N VAL A 475 -43.69 2.30 16.15
CA VAL A 475 -44.55 3.22 15.36
C VAL A 475 -45.63 3.85 16.23
N ARG A 476 -46.22 3.09 17.16
CA ARG A 476 -47.21 3.63 18.15
C ARG A 476 -46.55 4.63 19.09
N GLN A 477 -45.32 4.41 19.53
CA GLN A 477 -44.63 5.34 20.42
C GLN A 477 -44.32 6.65 19.69
N MET A 478 -43.91 6.59 18.44
CA MET A 478 -43.70 7.73 17.57
C MET A 478 -44.98 8.54 17.37
N GLY A 479 -46.10 7.89 17.01
CA GLY A 479 -47.39 8.55 16.83
C GLY A 479 -47.87 9.29 18.10
N ARG A 480 -47.75 8.63 19.29
CA ARG A 480 -48.10 9.22 20.59
C ARG A 480 -47.21 10.41 20.98
N ARG A 481 -45.94 10.46 20.45
CA ARG A 481 -45.08 11.61 20.68
C ARG A 481 -45.62 12.84 19.94
N PHE A 482 -46.00 12.69 18.69
CA PHE A 482 -46.58 13.77 17.88
C PHE A 482 -47.98 14.22 18.40
N GLU A 483 -48.77 13.29 18.93
CA GLU A 483 -50.00 13.65 19.60
C GLU A 483 -49.77 14.56 20.83
N LYS A 484 -48.67 14.34 21.57
CA LYS A 484 -48.31 15.17 22.73
C LYS A 484 -47.67 16.51 22.34
N GLU A 485 -47.10 16.62 21.18
CA GLU A 485 -46.45 17.79 20.61
C GLU A 485 -47.45 18.64 19.78
N ASP A 486 -48.77 18.32 19.82
CA ASP A 486 -49.83 18.94 19.05
C ASP A 486 -49.59 19.01 17.51
N ASN A 487 -48.84 18.05 16.99
CA ASN A 487 -48.63 17.91 15.57
C ASN A 487 -49.59 16.86 14.98
N GLU A 488 -50.84 17.30 14.75
CA GLU A 488 -51.92 16.41 14.29
C GLU A 488 -51.62 15.78 12.90
N GLU A 489 -50.94 16.48 12.01
CA GLU A 489 -50.62 16.00 10.67
C GLU A 489 -49.68 14.81 10.71
N ARG A 490 -48.54 14.91 11.43
CA ARG A 490 -47.63 13.80 11.58
C ARG A 490 -48.22 12.66 12.42
N ALA A 491 -48.99 12.95 13.44
CA ALA A 491 -49.69 11.92 14.21
C ALA A 491 -50.63 11.08 13.31
N ALA A 492 -51.42 11.73 12.45
CA ALA A 492 -52.29 11.06 11.47
C ALA A 492 -51.47 10.19 10.49
N LYS A 493 -50.31 10.68 10.03
CA LYS A 493 -49.38 9.93 9.16
C LYS A 493 -48.85 8.68 9.85
N PHE A 494 -48.48 8.74 11.13
CA PHE A 494 -48.01 7.56 11.89
C PHE A 494 -49.17 6.57 12.16
N HIS A 495 -50.40 7.02 12.28
CA HIS A 495 -51.56 6.12 12.31
C HIS A 495 -51.77 5.39 10.98
N GLU A 496 -51.54 6.09 9.87
CA GLU A 496 -51.59 5.45 8.54
C GLU A 496 -50.45 4.40 8.40
N ILE A 497 -49.20 4.79 8.76
CA ILE A 497 -48.05 3.86 8.75
C ILE A 497 -48.34 2.64 9.62
N LEU A 498 -48.93 2.82 10.80
CA LEU A 498 -49.28 1.71 11.71
C LEU A 498 -50.25 0.69 11.06
N ARG A 499 -51.20 1.16 10.23
CA ARG A 499 -52.11 0.30 9.45
C ARG A 499 -51.36 -0.42 8.32
N ASN A 500 -50.34 0.23 7.73
CA ASN A 500 -49.57 -0.24 6.59
C ASN A 500 -48.27 -0.98 7.00
N VAL A 501 -47.99 -1.17 8.30
CA VAL A 501 -46.83 -1.92 8.78
C VAL A 501 -46.68 -3.30 8.11
N PRO A 502 -47.74 -4.10 7.87
CA PRO A 502 -47.60 -5.37 7.16
C PRO A 502 -46.98 -5.24 5.75
N LYS A 503 -47.34 -4.19 4.99
CA LYS A 503 -46.80 -3.91 3.66
C LYS A 503 -45.32 -3.51 3.72
N LEU A 504 -44.95 -2.62 4.65
CA LEU A 504 -43.56 -2.21 4.89
C LEU A 504 -42.70 -3.39 5.29
N TRP A 505 -43.20 -4.24 6.20
CA TRP A 505 -42.52 -5.45 6.63
C TRP A 505 -42.31 -6.46 5.49
N GLU A 506 -43.30 -6.65 4.60
CA GLU A 506 -43.24 -7.58 3.47
C GLU A 506 -42.11 -7.18 2.50
N HIS A 507 -41.96 -5.89 2.20
CA HIS A 507 -40.87 -5.40 1.36
C HIS A 507 -39.50 -5.75 1.91
N TYR A 508 -39.23 -5.47 3.17
CA TYR A 508 -37.92 -5.66 3.78
C TYR A 508 -37.64 -7.09 4.26
N ARG A 509 -38.67 -7.95 4.33
CA ARG A 509 -38.49 -9.37 4.60
C ARG A 509 -37.77 -10.08 3.44
N HIS A 510 -38.11 -9.74 2.20
CA HIS A 510 -37.55 -10.35 0.99
C HIS A 510 -36.27 -9.64 0.51
N SER A 511 -36.11 -8.37 0.80
CA SER A 511 -34.97 -7.55 0.43
C SER A 511 -34.50 -6.73 1.65
N PRO A 512 -33.69 -7.31 2.55
CA PRO A 512 -33.28 -6.65 3.78
C PRO A 512 -32.68 -5.26 3.55
N LEU A 513 -33.04 -4.30 4.40
CA LEU A 513 -32.46 -2.95 4.41
C LEU A 513 -31.01 -3.03 4.87
N LYS A 514 -30.07 -2.84 3.96
CA LYS A 514 -28.63 -3.01 4.23
C LYS A 514 -28.05 -1.77 4.90
N SER A 515 -27.01 -1.97 5.70
CA SER A 515 -26.27 -0.85 6.28
C SER A 515 -25.14 -0.41 5.37
N ARG A 516 -24.89 0.90 5.35
CA ARG A 516 -23.69 1.52 4.77
C ARG A 516 -22.98 2.38 5.80
N LEU A 517 -21.67 2.44 5.64
CA LEU A 517 -20.78 3.14 6.56
C LEU A 517 -19.78 3.95 5.73
N GLY A 518 -19.78 5.24 5.92
CA GLY A 518 -18.89 6.12 5.17
C GLY A 518 -18.15 7.11 6.06
N THR A 519 -17.15 7.77 5.50
CA THR A 519 -16.46 8.87 6.18
C THR A 519 -16.91 10.23 5.71
N SER A 520 -17.51 10.35 4.55
CA SER A 520 -17.76 11.62 3.83
C SER A 520 -16.51 12.49 3.72
N SER A 521 -15.35 11.83 3.58
CA SER A 521 -14.07 12.53 3.54
C SER A 521 -13.83 13.17 2.19
N GLY A 522 -13.58 14.47 2.19
CA GLY A 522 -13.15 15.24 1.02
C GLY A 522 -11.65 15.51 0.95
N GLY A 523 -10.85 15.08 1.93
CA GLY A 523 -9.39 15.20 1.88
C GLY A 523 -8.69 15.81 3.07
N LYS A 524 -8.83 17.10 3.40
CA LYS A 524 -8.18 17.73 4.55
C LYS A 524 -9.20 17.96 5.67
N ARG A 525 -9.39 16.96 6.51
CA ARG A 525 -10.23 17.07 7.72
C ARG A 525 -9.50 16.48 8.92
N SER A 526 -10.07 16.72 10.09
CA SER A 526 -9.60 16.15 11.37
C SER A 526 -9.61 14.62 11.41
N TYR A 527 -10.21 13.95 10.44
CA TYR A 527 -10.29 12.49 10.33
C TYR A 527 -9.87 11.97 8.95
N GLY A 528 -9.40 10.74 8.91
CA GLY A 528 -8.94 10.10 7.67
C GLY A 528 -10.06 9.36 6.95
N MET A 529 -9.92 9.25 5.63
CA MET A 529 -10.71 8.37 4.76
C MET A 529 -10.46 6.91 5.10
N GLY A 530 -11.52 6.12 5.07
CA GLY A 530 -11.49 4.65 5.12
C GLY A 530 -11.78 4.05 6.48
N LEU A 531 -12.53 2.98 6.45
CA LEU A 531 -12.93 2.15 7.57
C LEU A 531 -12.40 0.73 7.36
N VAL A 532 -12.02 0.04 8.43
CA VAL A 532 -11.56 -1.36 8.36
C VAL A 532 -12.17 -2.19 9.46
N LEU A 533 -12.61 -3.39 9.11
CA LEU A 533 -13.01 -4.42 10.08
C LEU A 533 -11.76 -5.03 10.71
N THR A 534 -11.56 -4.75 11.99
CA THR A 534 -10.31 -5.02 12.72
C THR A 534 -9.92 -6.49 12.75
N GLU A 535 -10.91 -7.39 12.72
CA GLU A 535 -10.71 -8.85 12.73
C GLU A 535 -10.04 -9.36 11.44
N THR A 536 -10.16 -8.62 10.35
CA THR A 536 -9.57 -8.98 9.06
C THR A 536 -8.08 -8.58 8.93
N LEU A 537 -7.54 -7.93 9.96
CA LEU A 537 -6.16 -7.49 10.01
C LEU A 537 -5.23 -8.52 10.66
N PRO A 538 -3.94 -8.53 10.33
CA PRO A 538 -2.97 -9.36 11.02
C PRO A 538 -2.98 -9.12 12.55
N PRO A 539 -2.75 -10.15 13.38
CA PRO A 539 -2.84 -10.03 14.84
C PRO A 539 -1.98 -8.92 15.45
N ARG A 540 -0.86 -8.59 14.80
CA ARG A 540 0.01 -7.48 15.24
C ARG A 540 -0.62 -6.13 15.00
N ALA A 541 -1.22 -5.91 13.83
CA ALA A 541 -1.94 -4.69 13.50
C ALA A 541 -3.14 -4.49 14.42
N LEU A 542 -3.88 -5.56 14.70
CA LEU A 542 -5.00 -5.55 15.64
C LEU A 542 -4.55 -5.13 17.05
N LYS A 543 -3.44 -5.69 17.55
CA LYS A 543 -2.88 -5.33 18.86
C LYS A 543 -2.46 -3.86 18.91
N GLU A 544 -1.88 -3.35 17.84
CA GLU A 544 -1.44 -1.96 17.73
C GLU A 544 -2.63 -0.99 17.70
N LEU A 545 -3.66 -1.31 16.89
CA LEU A 545 -4.90 -0.54 16.84
C LEU A 545 -5.60 -0.51 18.19
N LYS A 546 -5.76 -1.67 18.84
CA LYS A 546 -6.37 -1.74 20.19
C LYS A 546 -5.60 -0.90 21.22
N ARG A 547 -4.28 -0.86 21.17
CA ARG A 547 -3.46 -0.02 22.05
C ARG A 547 -3.68 1.47 21.79
N LYS A 548 -3.88 1.87 20.53
CA LYS A 548 -4.17 3.26 20.15
C LYS A 548 -5.61 3.66 20.38
N GLN A 549 -6.56 2.73 20.22
CA GLN A 549 -8.00 2.96 20.46
C GLN A 549 -8.38 3.09 21.94
N GLN A 550 -7.51 2.75 22.87
CA GLN A 550 -7.75 2.97 24.31
C GLN A 550 -7.87 4.46 24.70
N SER A 551 -7.57 5.37 23.76
CA SER A 551 -7.90 6.78 23.88
C SER A 551 -8.97 7.16 22.85
N ASP A 552 -10.23 7.09 23.22
CA ASP A 552 -11.40 7.88 22.83
C ASP A 552 -12.15 7.65 21.49
N LEU A 553 -11.85 6.68 20.61
CA LEU A 553 -12.59 6.59 19.34
C LEU A 553 -12.82 5.16 18.84
N SER A 554 -13.54 4.36 19.60
CA SER A 554 -14.23 3.19 19.04
C SER A 554 -15.51 3.64 18.34
N ILE A 555 -15.61 3.42 17.03
CA ILE A 555 -16.85 3.61 16.30
C ILE A 555 -17.89 2.64 16.91
N PRO A 556 -19.07 3.11 17.37
CA PRO A 556 -20.01 2.30 18.12
C PRO A 556 -20.81 1.35 17.24
N ILE A 557 -20.12 0.70 16.29
CA ILE A 557 -20.73 -0.18 15.29
C ILE A 557 -19.97 -1.48 15.19
N CYS A 558 -20.72 -2.57 15.21
CA CYS A 558 -20.23 -3.93 14.99
C CYS A 558 -20.80 -4.47 13.67
N SER A 559 -19.92 -4.96 12.82
CA SER A 559 -20.29 -5.77 11.66
C SER A 559 -19.71 -7.17 11.85
N PRO A 560 -20.53 -8.21 11.98
CA PRO A 560 -20.02 -9.57 12.13
C PRO A 560 -19.35 -10.02 10.84
N VAL A 561 -18.18 -10.66 10.98
CA VAL A 561 -17.38 -11.16 9.84
C VAL A 561 -17.18 -12.66 9.96
N GLU A 562 -17.10 -13.32 8.82
CA GLU A 562 -16.78 -14.74 8.71
C GLU A 562 -15.55 -14.93 7.83
N GLU A 563 -14.63 -15.77 8.27
CA GLU A 563 -13.48 -16.20 7.47
C GLU A 563 -13.84 -17.47 6.72
N CYS A 564 -13.92 -17.39 5.40
CA CYS A 564 -14.09 -18.55 4.53
C CYS A 564 -12.71 -19.11 4.18
N GLU A 565 -12.34 -20.23 4.76
CA GLU A 565 -11.07 -20.90 4.50
C GLU A 565 -11.22 -21.87 3.33
N ILE A 566 -10.46 -21.64 2.27
CA ILE A 566 -10.40 -22.49 1.09
C ILE A 566 -9.04 -23.18 1.06
N PHE A 567 -9.01 -24.48 1.21
CA PHE A 567 -7.80 -25.27 1.12
C PHE A 567 -7.63 -25.83 -0.29
N ARG A 568 -6.54 -25.46 -0.95
CA ARG A 568 -6.21 -25.92 -2.30
C ARG A 568 -4.94 -26.76 -2.27
N ASN A 569 -4.89 -27.83 -3.08
CA ASN A 569 -3.66 -28.53 -3.30
C ASN A 569 -2.69 -27.62 -4.06
N PRO A 570 -1.42 -27.53 -3.64
CA PRO A 570 -0.43 -26.78 -4.38
C PRO A 570 -0.24 -27.35 -5.78
N GLU A 571 -0.22 -26.52 -6.79
CA GLU A 571 0.01 -26.93 -8.19
C GLU A 571 1.34 -27.68 -8.36
N ASN A 572 2.33 -27.35 -7.55
CA ASN A 572 3.66 -27.99 -7.53
C ASN A 572 4.04 -28.32 -6.09
N PRO A 573 3.64 -29.49 -5.57
CA PRO A 573 3.95 -29.86 -4.20
C PRO A 573 5.46 -30.05 -4.02
N SER A 574 6.00 -29.47 -2.95
CA SER A 574 7.35 -29.80 -2.48
C SER A 574 7.38 -31.24 -1.99
N PHE A 575 8.59 -31.82 -1.84
CA PHE A 575 8.74 -33.19 -1.26
C PHE A 575 7.98 -33.32 0.07
N TRP A 576 8.05 -32.32 0.94
CA TRP A 576 7.32 -32.31 2.22
C TRP A 576 5.81 -32.19 2.06
N GLN A 577 5.33 -31.44 1.10
CA GLN A 577 3.92 -31.34 0.78
C GLN A 577 3.38 -32.63 0.15
N TRP A 578 4.20 -33.27 -0.69
CA TRP A 578 3.90 -34.59 -1.22
C TRP A 578 3.86 -35.64 -0.08
N LEU A 579 4.83 -35.64 0.81
CA LEU A 579 4.84 -36.52 1.99
C LEU A 579 3.62 -36.27 2.88
N ALA A 580 3.24 -35.01 3.06
CA ALA A 580 2.06 -34.62 3.83
C ALA A 580 0.76 -35.26 3.28
N THR A 581 0.67 -35.57 1.98
CA THR A 581 -0.54 -36.21 1.40
C THR A 581 -0.80 -37.56 2.02
N TYR A 582 0.21 -38.28 2.44
CA TYR A 582 0.08 -39.59 3.11
C TYR A 582 -0.48 -39.45 4.54
N PHE A 583 -0.11 -38.39 5.23
CA PHE A 583 -0.56 -38.09 6.60
C PHE A 583 -1.97 -37.46 6.67
N ARG A 584 -2.53 -37.00 5.54
CA ARG A 584 -3.89 -36.45 5.50
C ARG A 584 -5.00 -37.46 5.83
N ARG A 585 -4.67 -38.77 5.81
CA ARG A 585 -5.60 -39.82 6.22
C ARG A 585 -5.80 -39.90 7.72
N ILE A 586 -4.94 -39.23 8.51
CA ILE A 586 -5.04 -39.17 9.96
C ILE A 586 -6.07 -38.12 10.36
N PRO A 587 -7.07 -38.43 11.20
CA PRO A 587 -8.02 -37.44 11.69
C PRO A 587 -7.29 -36.23 12.31
N GLY A 588 -7.70 -35.01 11.93
CA GLY A 588 -7.07 -33.76 12.37
C GLY A 588 -5.91 -33.26 11.48
N LEU A 589 -5.40 -34.07 10.52
CA LEU A 589 -4.34 -33.66 9.61
C LEU A 589 -4.81 -33.53 8.15
N SER A 590 -6.10 -33.48 7.90
CA SER A 590 -6.71 -33.46 6.54
C SER A 590 -6.21 -32.32 5.65
N HIS A 591 -5.79 -31.19 6.22
CA HIS A 591 -5.31 -30.02 5.47
C HIS A 591 -3.78 -29.88 5.46
N LEU A 592 -3.05 -30.87 5.96
CA LEU A 592 -1.60 -30.82 6.04
C LEU A 592 -0.98 -30.65 4.64
N GLY A 593 -0.14 -29.62 4.47
CA GLY A 593 0.54 -29.34 3.19
C GLY A 593 -0.35 -28.73 2.10
N MET A 594 -1.62 -28.41 2.38
CA MET A 594 -2.46 -27.62 1.50
C MET A 594 -2.13 -26.12 1.60
N GLU A 595 -2.34 -25.39 0.52
CA GLU A 595 -2.31 -23.93 0.54
C GLU A 595 -3.64 -23.41 1.06
N LYS A 596 -3.58 -22.68 2.17
CA LYS A 596 -4.75 -22.02 2.76
C LYS A 596 -4.97 -20.66 2.11
N HIS A 597 -6.11 -20.47 1.49
CA HIS A 597 -6.62 -19.17 1.07
C HIS A 597 -7.76 -18.77 1.99
N SER A 598 -7.68 -17.61 2.58
CA SER A 598 -8.78 -17.07 3.37
C SER A 598 -9.40 -15.87 2.68
N GLU A 599 -10.72 -15.87 2.61
CA GLU A 599 -11.53 -14.74 2.16
C GLU A 599 -12.44 -14.30 3.29
N TRP A 600 -12.46 -13.00 3.57
CA TRP A 600 -13.35 -12.44 4.56
C TRP A 600 -14.66 -12.00 3.92
N LYS A 601 -15.77 -12.28 4.59
CA LYS A 601 -17.11 -11.82 4.22
C LYS A 601 -17.80 -11.26 5.44
N THR A 602 -18.68 -10.28 5.24
CA THR A 602 -19.61 -9.85 6.27
C THR A 602 -20.68 -10.91 6.47
N ALA A 603 -20.86 -11.37 7.70
CA ALA A 603 -21.85 -12.41 8.02
C ALA A 603 -23.29 -11.87 8.04
N SER A 604 -23.46 -10.55 8.04
CA SER A 604 -24.77 -9.88 8.02
C SER A 604 -24.75 -8.70 7.07
N GLU A 605 -25.82 -8.45 6.40
CA GLU A 605 -26.01 -7.29 5.51
C GLU A 605 -26.33 -6.00 6.27
N TYR A 606 -26.55 -6.08 7.57
CA TYR A 606 -26.76 -4.92 8.44
C TYR A 606 -25.82 -4.94 9.65
N CYS A 607 -25.39 -3.76 10.08
CA CYS A 607 -24.52 -3.57 11.22
C CYS A 607 -25.34 -3.48 12.53
N ARG A 608 -24.69 -3.77 13.64
CA ARG A 608 -25.26 -3.61 14.98
C ARG A 608 -24.60 -2.44 15.69
N ILE A 609 -25.38 -1.68 16.43
CA ILE A 609 -24.86 -0.65 17.31
C ILE A 609 -24.42 -1.30 18.61
N CYS A 610 -23.21 -1.01 19.05
CA CYS A 610 -22.59 -1.63 20.22
C CYS A 610 -21.62 -0.64 20.90
N SER A 611 -21.39 -0.79 22.18
CA SER A 611 -20.46 0.06 22.94
C SER A 611 -19.00 -0.14 22.52
N ASN A 612 -18.64 -1.35 22.08
CA ASN A 612 -17.29 -1.70 21.60
C ASN A 612 -17.38 -2.20 20.16
N GLY A 613 -17.24 -1.30 19.20
CA GLY A 613 -17.28 -1.66 17.79
C GLY A 613 -16.03 -2.42 17.31
N ASN A 614 -16.17 -3.15 16.21
CA ASN A 614 -15.06 -3.83 15.55
C ASN A 614 -14.57 -3.11 14.29
N ILE A 615 -14.94 -1.84 14.14
CA ILE A 615 -14.57 -1.00 13.00
C ILE A 615 -13.62 0.09 13.49
N ALA A 616 -12.52 0.29 12.72
CA ALA A 616 -11.55 1.34 12.99
C ALA A 616 -11.43 2.28 11.78
N ASN A 617 -11.20 3.56 12.04
CA ASN A 617 -10.85 4.54 11.00
C ASN A 617 -9.37 4.39 10.60
N LEU A 618 -9.08 4.32 9.31
CA LEU A 618 -7.73 4.09 8.77
C LEU A 618 -6.82 5.32 8.81
N GLY A 619 -7.35 6.49 8.95
CA GLY A 619 -6.57 7.73 8.99
C GLY A 619 -6.29 8.25 10.39
N GLY A 620 -6.88 7.62 11.40
CA GLY A 620 -6.90 8.15 12.75
C GLY A 620 -7.70 9.46 12.84
N LEU A 621 -7.80 10.00 14.04
CA LEU A 621 -8.31 11.35 14.27
C LEU A 621 -7.12 12.25 14.57
N ASN A 622 -6.92 13.25 13.76
CA ASN A 622 -5.98 14.31 14.08
C ASN A 622 -6.67 15.24 15.10
N GLN A 623 -6.20 15.23 16.32
CA GLN A 623 -6.58 16.23 17.31
C GLN A 623 -6.01 17.59 16.85
N GLY A 624 -6.82 18.33 16.08
CA GLY A 624 -6.54 19.69 15.64
C GLY A 624 -5.28 19.83 14.76
N VAL A 625 -5.46 20.33 13.56
CA VAL A 625 -4.34 20.88 12.79
C VAL A 625 -3.95 22.18 13.49
N THR A 626 -2.88 22.14 14.26
CA THR A 626 -2.32 23.37 14.84
C THR A 626 -1.60 24.13 13.72
N ASN A 627 -1.98 25.39 13.54
CA ASN A 627 -1.36 26.27 12.53
C ASN A 627 0.13 26.57 12.79
N ASN A 628 0.63 26.24 13.99
CA ASN A 628 2.00 26.50 14.44
C ASN A 628 2.46 27.93 14.11
N PHE A 629 1.60 28.93 14.36
CA PHE A 629 1.90 30.33 14.06
C PHE A 629 3.11 30.84 14.85
N VAL A 630 3.26 30.35 16.07
CA VAL A 630 4.40 30.66 16.93
C VAL A 630 5.25 29.39 17.03
N GLU A 631 6.43 29.42 16.43
CA GLU A 631 7.43 28.40 16.73
C GLU A 631 7.60 28.38 18.24
N SER A 632 7.25 27.27 18.87
CA SER A 632 7.44 27.09 20.31
C SER A 632 8.89 27.43 20.65
N ARG A 633 9.11 28.61 21.24
CA ARG A 633 10.43 29.06 21.73
C ARG A 633 11.09 28.04 22.69
N ASN A 634 10.30 27.10 23.19
CA ASN A 634 10.77 26.01 24.06
C ASN A 634 11.26 24.77 23.30
N ASN A 635 11.13 24.71 21.96
CA ASN A 635 11.70 23.64 21.15
C ASN A 635 13.06 23.99 20.53
N THR A 636 13.83 24.89 21.14
CA THR A 636 15.30 24.86 21.03
C THR A 636 15.90 23.70 21.84
N SER A 637 15.17 22.61 22.07
CA SER A 637 15.83 21.33 22.29
C SER A 637 16.68 21.14 21.04
N LYS A 638 18.01 21.32 21.18
CA LYS A 638 18.99 20.98 20.15
C LYS A 638 18.48 19.74 19.49
N LYS A 639 18.04 19.81 18.22
CA LYS A 639 17.57 18.66 17.44
C LYS A 639 18.77 17.74 17.28
N TYR A 640 19.09 16.98 18.34
CA TYR A 640 20.11 15.94 18.26
C TYR A 640 19.64 14.94 17.23
N LEU A 641 20.39 14.78 16.17
CA LEU A 641 20.15 13.72 15.19
C LEU A 641 20.22 12.39 15.94
N SER A 642 19.14 11.62 15.84
CA SER A 642 19.09 10.27 16.40
C SER A 642 20.19 9.41 15.80
N LEU A 643 20.80 8.53 16.59
CA LEU A 643 21.75 7.50 16.13
C LEU A 643 21.19 6.61 15.02
N ALA A 644 19.86 6.61 14.82
CA ALA A 644 19.19 5.90 13.74
C ALA A 644 19.64 6.38 12.33
N TYR A 645 20.04 7.65 12.20
CA TYR A 645 20.50 8.25 10.96
C TYR A 645 22.01 8.20 10.74
N LEU A 646 22.72 7.46 11.59
CA LEU A 646 24.18 7.29 11.48
C LEU A 646 24.54 6.65 10.12
N ASN A 647 25.62 7.12 9.53
CA ASN A 647 26.13 6.60 8.26
C ASN A 647 26.28 5.07 8.34
N THR A 648 25.85 4.36 7.31
CA THR A 648 25.83 2.89 7.28
C THR A 648 27.22 2.28 7.53
N LYS A 649 28.30 2.92 7.06
CA LYS A 649 29.66 2.44 7.29
C LYS A 649 30.02 2.50 8.77
N ILE A 650 29.73 3.63 9.42
CA ILE A 650 30.00 3.86 10.85
C ILE A 650 29.11 2.92 11.69
N SER A 651 27.85 2.81 11.36
CA SER A 651 26.92 1.89 12.02
C SER A 651 27.39 0.43 11.92
N ASN A 652 27.86 0.00 10.75
CA ASN A 652 28.38 -1.34 10.55
C ASN A 652 29.67 -1.58 11.35
N TRP A 653 30.58 -0.61 11.38
CA TRP A 653 31.79 -0.68 12.19
C TRP A 653 31.46 -0.80 13.69
N PHE A 654 30.51 0.02 14.16
CA PHE A 654 30.07 -0.03 15.56
C PHE A 654 29.43 -1.39 15.92
N LYS A 655 28.61 -1.98 15.01
CA LYS A 655 28.06 -3.33 15.21
C LYS A 655 29.17 -4.39 15.37
N VAL A 656 30.21 -4.32 14.53
CA VAL A 656 31.33 -5.25 14.61
C VAL A 656 32.06 -5.08 15.95
N LEU A 657 32.30 -3.86 16.42
CA LEU A 657 32.89 -3.59 17.71
C LEU A 657 32.06 -4.12 18.89
N VAL A 658 30.74 -3.85 18.87
CA VAL A 658 29.80 -4.34 19.91
C VAL A 658 29.80 -5.88 20.02
N GLY A 659 30.03 -6.57 18.91
CA GLY A 659 30.22 -8.02 18.93
C GLY A 659 31.66 -8.43 19.31
N PHE A 660 32.65 -7.75 18.76
CA PHE A 660 34.05 -8.12 18.91
C PHE A 660 34.55 -7.97 20.36
N ILE A 661 34.30 -6.81 20.98
CA ILE A 661 34.84 -6.51 22.32
C ILE A 661 34.40 -7.54 23.37
N PRO A 662 33.10 -7.82 23.56
CA PRO A 662 32.64 -8.83 24.51
C PRO A 662 33.21 -10.22 24.23
N ALA A 663 33.24 -10.63 22.94
CA ALA A 663 33.79 -11.93 22.57
C ALA A 663 35.27 -12.04 22.87
N PHE A 664 36.04 -10.98 22.61
CA PHE A 664 37.48 -10.93 22.88
C PHE A 664 37.78 -11.13 24.37
N PHE A 665 37.11 -10.38 25.22
CA PHE A 665 37.28 -10.54 26.67
C PHE A 665 36.76 -11.87 27.19
N SER A 666 35.69 -12.42 26.59
CA SER A 666 35.18 -13.74 26.94
C SER A 666 36.21 -14.82 26.64
N PHE A 667 36.85 -14.79 25.48
CA PHE A 667 37.91 -15.76 25.14
C PHE A 667 39.13 -15.65 26.06
N ILE A 668 39.57 -14.44 26.37
CA ILE A 668 40.67 -14.22 27.34
C ILE A 668 40.34 -14.81 28.71
N TYR A 669 39.08 -14.68 29.14
CA TYR A 669 38.63 -15.13 30.47
C TYR A 669 38.40 -16.63 30.54
N THR A 670 37.97 -17.28 29.44
CA THR A 670 37.51 -18.67 29.46
C THR A 670 38.42 -19.69 28.76
N GLN A 671 39.49 -19.27 28.09
CA GLN A 671 40.39 -20.19 27.34
C GLN A 671 41.77 -20.20 27.91
N ASP A 672 42.25 -21.40 28.24
CA ASP A 672 43.59 -21.59 28.79
C ASP A 672 44.67 -21.60 27.70
N TRP A 673 44.31 -22.03 26.48
CA TRP A 673 45.26 -22.01 25.38
C TRP A 673 45.42 -20.60 24.82
N TRP A 674 46.65 -20.05 25.02
CA TRP A 674 46.99 -18.66 24.68
C TRP A 674 46.58 -18.25 23.24
N PHE A 675 46.73 -19.19 22.27
CA PHE A 675 46.39 -18.93 20.89
C PHE A 675 44.87 -18.68 20.73
N LEU A 676 44.04 -19.49 21.37
CA LEU A 676 42.58 -19.31 21.32
C LEU A 676 42.15 -18.13 22.17
N ALA A 677 42.80 -17.85 23.30
CA ALA A 677 42.50 -16.72 24.15
C ALA A 677 42.63 -15.37 23.40
N TYR A 678 43.73 -15.19 22.65
CA TYR A 678 43.96 -13.92 21.94
C TYR A 678 43.43 -13.91 20.48
N PHE A 679 43.46 -15.03 19.76
CA PHE A 679 43.07 -15.12 18.36
C PHE A 679 41.66 -15.74 18.14
N GLY A 680 41.05 -16.29 19.15
CA GLY A 680 39.76 -16.96 19.08
C GLY A 680 38.66 -16.09 18.46
N THR A 681 38.57 -14.86 18.88
CA THR A 681 37.59 -13.90 18.33
C THR A 681 37.80 -13.67 16.84
N PHE A 682 39.02 -13.47 16.39
CA PHE A 682 39.34 -13.29 14.96
C PHE A 682 39.00 -14.55 14.15
N ILE A 683 39.27 -15.74 14.66
CA ILE A 683 38.93 -17.00 14.06
C ILE A 683 37.41 -17.15 13.93
N TRP A 684 36.67 -16.92 15.03
CA TRP A 684 35.19 -16.97 15.02
C TRP A 684 34.57 -16.00 14.03
N PHE A 685 35.06 -14.77 14.00
CA PHE A 685 34.60 -13.75 13.06
C PHE A 685 34.98 -14.12 11.62
N GLY A 686 36.17 -14.67 11.40
CA GLY A 686 36.61 -15.16 10.10
C GLY A 686 35.72 -16.27 9.57
N ILE A 687 35.47 -17.32 10.36
CA ILE A 687 34.58 -18.44 10.01
C ILE A 687 33.19 -17.94 9.69
N THR A 688 32.58 -17.10 10.58
CA THR A 688 31.26 -16.55 10.38
C THR A 688 31.20 -15.61 9.17
N GLY A 689 32.24 -14.82 8.92
CA GLY A 689 32.36 -13.94 7.77
C GLY A 689 32.37 -14.72 6.44
N ILE A 690 33.25 -15.69 6.32
CA ILE A 690 33.36 -16.55 5.13
C ILE A 690 32.05 -17.29 4.90
N ARG A 691 31.48 -17.89 5.94
CA ARG A 691 30.19 -18.59 5.89
C ARG A 691 29.09 -17.68 5.33
N ASN A 692 28.95 -16.44 5.81
CA ASN A 692 27.91 -15.52 5.33
C ASN A 692 28.11 -15.14 3.87
N VAL A 693 29.37 -14.94 3.44
CA VAL A 693 29.66 -14.65 2.02
C VAL A 693 29.26 -15.83 1.15
N ILE A 694 29.71 -17.04 1.49
CA ILE A 694 29.38 -18.27 0.74
C ILE A 694 27.85 -18.48 0.69
N GLN A 695 27.18 -18.33 1.82
CA GLN A 695 25.72 -18.47 1.92
C GLN A 695 24.99 -17.53 0.94
N MET A 696 25.30 -16.24 0.95
CA MET A 696 24.66 -15.24 0.10
C MET A 696 24.91 -15.51 -1.39
N VAL A 697 26.15 -15.88 -1.73
CA VAL A 697 26.55 -16.20 -3.11
C VAL A 697 25.86 -17.46 -3.62
N LEU A 698 25.81 -18.53 -2.82
CA LEU A 698 25.13 -19.78 -3.18
C LEU A 698 23.61 -19.61 -3.27
N ALA A 699 23.01 -18.85 -2.35
CA ALA A 699 21.57 -18.53 -2.39
C ALA A 699 21.17 -17.82 -3.68
N ALA A 700 22.02 -16.95 -4.19
CA ALA A 700 21.84 -16.23 -5.45
C ALA A 700 22.24 -17.06 -6.69
N LYS A 701 22.91 -18.21 -6.53
CA LYS A 701 23.51 -19.00 -7.61
C LYS A 701 24.67 -18.26 -8.34
N GLY A 702 25.41 -17.44 -7.60
CA GLY A 702 26.44 -16.55 -8.14
C GLY A 702 27.70 -17.22 -8.75
N PHE A 703 27.95 -18.47 -8.40
CA PHE A 703 29.05 -19.24 -9.02
C PHE A 703 28.66 -19.94 -10.33
N SER A 704 27.38 -19.87 -10.72
CA SER A 704 26.95 -20.44 -12.00
C SER A 704 27.30 -19.51 -13.15
N ARG A 705 27.79 -20.10 -14.27
CA ARG A 705 28.18 -19.34 -15.48
C ARG A 705 27.06 -18.55 -16.17
N GLY A 706 25.87 -18.51 -15.64
CA GLY A 706 24.71 -17.86 -16.24
C GLY A 706 24.29 -16.53 -15.64
N THR A 707 25.01 -15.99 -14.64
CA THR A 707 24.71 -14.69 -14.05
C THR A 707 25.74 -13.64 -14.43
N MET A 708 25.27 -12.44 -14.78
CA MET A 708 26.14 -11.30 -15.11
C MET A 708 26.57 -10.50 -13.88
N ILE A 709 25.95 -10.74 -12.73
CA ILE A 709 26.28 -10.04 -11.50
C ILE A 709 27.54 -10.68 -10.89
N HIS A 710 28.51 -9.87 -10.53
CA HIS A 710 29.67 -10.35 -9.79
C HIS A 710 29.24 -10.87 -8.42
N TRP A 711 29.92 -11.94 -7.95
CA TRP A 711 29.60 -12.54 -6.64
C TRP A 711 29.65 -11.53 -5.49
N LYS A 712 30.55 -10.53 -5.54
CA LYS A 712 30.67 -9.45 -4.55
C LYS A 712 29.42 -8.57 -4.46
N ASP A 713 28.68 -8.39 -5.55
CA ASP A 713 27.50 -7.53 -5.62
C ASP A 713 26.29 -8.22 -4.95
N GLN A 714 26.39 -9.52 -4.73
CA GLN A 714 25.38 -10.31 -4.03
C GLN A 714 25.59 -10.33 -2.50
N VAL A 715 26.72 -9.80 -2.02
CA VAL A 715 27.07 -9.78 -0.60
C VAL A 715 26.59 -8.47 0.06
N SER A 716 25.68 -8.60 1.01
CA SER A 716 25.24 -7.48 1.84
C SER A 716 26.18 -7.29 3.03
N ILE A 717 27.00 -6.25 3.00
CA ILE A 717 27.94 -5.92 4.10
C ILE A 717 27.19 -5.67 5.42
N SER A 718 26.04 -4.99 5.38
CA SER A 718 25.26 -4.75 6.61
C SER A 718 24.75 -6.05 7.23
N ARG A 719 24.32 -7.02 6.42
CA ARG A 719 23.90 -8.35 6.90
C ARG A 719 25.08 -9.13 7.49
N LEU A 720 26.26 -8.98 6.89
CA LEU A 720 27.49 -9.57 7.39
C LEU A 720 27.85 -9.00 8.79
N CYS A 721 27.86 -7.66 8.93
CA CYS A 721 28.16 -7.01 10.20
C CYS A 721 27.15 -7.34 11.30
N ASP A 722 25.85 -7.45 10.96
CA ASP A 722 24.82 -7.93 11.88
C ASP A 722 25.13 -9.36 12.37
N SER A 723 25.53 -10.26 11.44
CA SER A 723 25.87 -11.64 11.80
C SER A 723 27.10 -11.72 12.72
N LEU A 724 28.11 -10.90 12.46
CA LEU A 724 29.31 -10.81 13.32
C LEU A 724 28.97 -10.31 14.72
N MET A 725 28.17 -9.24 14.81
CA MET A 725 27.70 -8.70 16.11
C MET A 725 27.01 -9.79 16.95
N TYR A 726 26.05 -10.51 16.34
CA TYR A 726 25.29 -11.54 17.06
C TYR A 726 26.19 -12.76 17.40
N THR A 727 27.16 -13.09 16.56
CA THR A 727 28.13 -14.13 16.87
C THR A 727 28.97 -13.75 18.10
N GLY A 728 29.40 -12.50 18.19
CA GLY A 728 30.16 -12.03 19.34
C GLY A 728 29.35 -12.04 20.64
N ILE A 729 28.09 -11.58 20.58
CA ILE A 729 27.19 -11.64 21.75
C ILE A 729 26.91 -13.09 22.17
N SER A 730 26.82 -14.04 21.23
CA SER A 730 26.60 -15.45 21.57
C SER A 730 27.78 -16.06 22.34
N VAL A 731 29.00 -15.63 22.06
CA VAL A 731 30.19 -16.09 22.81
C VAL A 731 30.09 -15.65 24.28
N LEU A 732 29.81 -14.36 24.52
CA LEU A 732 29.62 -13.86 25.89
C LEU A 732 28.50 -14.63 26.63
N LEU A 733 27.36 -14.82 25.95
CA LEU A 733 26.20 -15.50 26.55
C LEU A 733 26.53 -16.96 26.89
N LEU A 734 27.12 -17.71 25.97
CA LEU A 734 27.32 -19.15 26.15
C LEU A 734 28.54 -19.48 27.02
N GLU A 735 29.67 -18.83 26.78
CA GLU A 735 30.90 -19.14 27.46
C GLU A 735 30.98 -18.54 28.87
N VAL A 736 30.55 -17.29 29.06
CA VAL A 736 30.63 -16.63 30.35
C VAL A 736 29.36 -16.82 31.17
N MET A 737 28.20 -16.39 30.62
CA MET A 737 26.96 -16.34 31.43
C MET A 737 26.39 -17.74 31.70
N VAL A 738 26.41 -18.64 30.69
CA VAL A 738 25.83 -19.99 30.86
C VAL A 738 26.85 -20.96 31.38
N ARG A 739 28.04 -21.13 30.75
CA ARG A 739 29.00 -22.10 31.16
C ARG A 739 29.62 -21.77 32.51
N VAL A 740 30.26 -20.58 32.63
CA VAL A 740 31.00 -20.26 33.87
C VAL A 740 29.98 -19.89 34.99
N TRP A 741 29.23 -18.80 34.86
CA TRP A 741 28.40 -18.29 35.95
C TRP A 741 27.24 -19.18 36.34
N LEU A 742 26.51 -19.77 35.35
CA LEU A 742 25.33 -20.57 35.66
C LEU A 742 25.70 -22.00 36.01
N LEU A 743 26.48 -22.69 35.18
CA LEU A 743 26.76 -24.13 35.33
C LEU A 743 27.92 -24.38 36.31
N GLU A 744 29.08 -23.74 36.13
CA GLU A 744 30.26 -23.98 36.98
C GLU A 744 30.05 -23.30 38.37
N ASP A 745 29.83 -21.99 38.46
CA ASP A 745 29.69 -21.30 39.73
C ASP A 745 28.34 -21.55 40.40
N GLY A 746 27.24 -21.67 39.63
CA GLY A 746 25.88 -21.77 40.18
C GLY A 746 25.48 -23.19 40.55
N PHE A 747 25.79 -24.19 39.70
CA PHE A 747 25.42 -25.60 39.89
C PHE A 747 26.58 -26.51 40.15
N GLY A 748 27.82 -26.06 40.11
CA GLY A 748 29.02 -26.88 40.29
C GLY A 748 29.28 -27.90 39.17
N LEU A 749 28.64 -27.71 38.01
CA LEU A 749 28.73 -28.61 36.84
C LEU A 749 29.91 -28.17 35.97
N THR A 750 30.98 -28.96 35.94
CA THR A 750 32.16 -28.66 35.14
C THR A 750 32.22 -29.50 33.85
N VAL A 751 32.93 -29.00 32.86
CA VAL A 751 33.11 -29.73 31.61
C VAL A 751 33.89 -31.06 31.84
N GLU A 752 34.75 -31.09 32.84
CA GLU A 752 35.57 -32.29 33.18
C GLU A 752 34.72 -33.40 33.80
N ASN A 753 33.80 -33.04 34.71
CA ASN A 753 33.03 -34.03 35.48
C ASN A 753 31.67 -34.37 34.80
N ASP A 754 31.00 -33.34 34.22
CA ASP A 754 29.61 -33.44 33.73
C ASP A 754 29.47 -33.02 32.27
N SER A 755 30.45 -33.34 31.42
CA SER A 755 30.52 -32.88 30.04
C SER A 755 29.22 -33.00 29.25
N THR A 756 28.51 -34.12 29.37
CA THR A 756 27.27 -34.39 28.63
C THR A 756 26.16 -33.41 29.00
N ILE A 757 25.99 -33.11 30.33
CA ILE A 757 24.96 -32.18 30.83
C ILE A 757 25.29 -30.76 30.38
N VAL A 758 26.57 -30.36 30.57
CA VAL A 758 27.03 -29.01 30.23
C VAL A 758 26.82 -28.74 28.72
N PHE A 759 27.25 -29.66 27.85
CA PHE A 759 27.08 -29.56 26.42
C PHE A 759 25.60 -29.60 25.99
N ALA A 760 24.77 -30.41 26.64
CA ALA A 760 23.33 -30.43 26.37
C ALA A 760 22.67 -29.09 26.68
N VAL A 761 22.94 -28.49 27.86
CA VAL A 761 22.41 -27.18 28.24
C VAL A 761 22.91 -26.08 27.29
N LEU A 762 24.20 -26.03 26.97
CA LEU A 762 24.78 -25.07 26.04
C LEU A 762 24.13 -25.16 24.65
N ASN A 763 23.92 -26.37 24.15
CA ASN A 763 23.27 -26.58 22.84
C ASN A 763 21.82 -26.15 22.84
N ILE A 764 21.08 -26.42 23.91
CA ILE A 764 19.66 -25.97 24.03
C ILE A 764 19.60 -24.45 24.09
N VAL A 765 20.39 -23.80 24.97
CA VAL A 765 20.42 -22.36 25.09
C VAL A 765 20.85 -21.71 23.77
N ASN A 766 21.87 -22.22 23.10
CA ASN A 766 22.30 -21.74 21.80
C ASN A 766 21.19 -21.90 20.74
N GLY A 767 20.48 -23.02 20.76
CA GLY A 767 19.34 -23.26 19.88
C GLY A 767 18.24 -22.22 20.06
N PHE A 768 17.85 -21.93 21.31
CA PHE A 768 16.88 -20.87 21.63
C PHE A 768 17.37 -19.48 21.23
N TYR A 769 18.63 -19.15 21.52
CA TYR A 769 19.21 -17.86 21.13
C TYR A 769 19.19 -17.65 19.63
N ILE A 770 19.61 -18.66 18.84
CA ILE A 770 19.65 -18.56 17.38
C ILE A 770 18.22 -18.50 16.81
N CYS A 771 17.30 -19.33 17.33
CA CYS A 771 15.90 -19.32 16.91
C CYS A 771 15.26 -17.93 17.17
N ALA A 772 15.38 -17.41 18.39
CA ALA A 772 14.87 -16.09 18.76
C ALA A 772 15.48 -14.99 17.88
N HIS A 773 16.78 -15.01 17.67
CA HIS A 773 17.50 -14.08 16.82
C HIS A 773 17.02 -14.14 15.35
N ASN A 774 16.81 -15.33 14.79
CA ASN A 774 16.34 -15.50 13.43
C ASN A 774 14.90 -15.01 13.26
N VAL A 775 14.02 -15.30 14.23
CA VAL A 775 12.65 -14.73 14.25
C VAL A 775 12.71 -13.21 14.33
N PHE A 776 13.58 -12.64 15.16
CA PHE A 776 13.76 -11.22 15.28
C PHE A 776 14.26 -10.55 14.00
N ARG A 777 15.12 -11.21 13.23
CA ARG A 777 15.57 -10.76 11.89
C ARG A 777 14.53 -10.95 10.80
N GLY A 778 13.44 -11.66 11.06
CA GLY A 778 12.37 -11.91 10.09
C GLY A 778 12.65 -13.04 9.11
N PHE A 779 13.51 -14.00 9.49
CA PHE A 779 13.69 -15.23 8.71
C PHE A 779 12.41 -16.06 8.67
N PRO A 780 12.22 -16.90 7.63
CA PRO A 780 11.14 -17.87 7.58
C PRO A 780 11.13 -18.78 8.82
N LYS A 781 9.94 -19.17 9.27
CA LYS A 781 9.79 -20.02 10.47
C LYS A 781 10.54 -21.35 10.33
N GLU A 782 10.54 -21.92 9.14
CA GLU A 782 11.23 -23.17 8.82
C GLU A 782 12.74 -23.05 9.03
N ALA A 783 13.33 -21.92 8.62
CA ALA A 783 14.76 -21.66 8.84
C ALA A 783 15.09 -21.43 10.32
N ALA A 784 14.20 -20.74 11.06
CA ALA A 784 14.37 -20.54 12.50
C ALA A 784 14.32 -21.85 13.28
N ILE A 785 13.38 -22.75 12.95
CA ILE A 785 13.26 -24.08 13.54
C ILE A 785 14.45 -24.96 13.15
N GLY A 786 14.86 -24.96 11.88
CA GLY A 786 16.03 -25.70 11.43
C GLY A 786 17.30 -25.28 12.19
N ASN A 787 17.47 -23.98 12.41
CA ASN A 787 18.60 -23.46 13.16
C ASN A 787 18.53 -23.74 14.68
N PHE A 788 17.38 -24.06 15.25
CA PHE A 788 17.27 -24.54 16.62
C PHE A 788 18.04 -25.89 16.79
N PHE A 789 17.88 -26.78 15.82
CA PHE A 789 18.56 -28.09 15.84
C PHE A 789 19.99 -28.05 15.25
N ARG A 790 20.52 -26.88 14.94
CA ARG A 790 21.79 -26.67 14.27
C ARG A 790 22.96 -27.39 14.96
N SER A 791 23.02 -27.30 16.30
CA SER A 791 24.12 -27.93 17.08
C SER A 791 24.11 -29.44 16.96
N GLY A 792 22.93 -30.08 17.06
CA GLY A 792 22.81 -31.55 16.87
C GLY A 792 23.14 -31.98 15.44
N LEU A 793 22.69 -31.25 14.44
CA LEU A 793 22.99 -31.51 13.03
C LEU A 793 24.47 -31.26 12.67
N ALA A 794 25.20 -30.50 13.48
CA ALA A 794 26.63 -30.26 13.29
C ALA A 794 27.52 -31.42 13.71
N ILE A 795 27.05 -32.35 14.56
CA ILE A 795 27.85 -33.46 15.09
C ILE A 795 28.47 -34.30 13.97
N PRO A 796 27.72 -34.85 12.97
CA PRO A 796 28.33 -35.63 11.91
C PRO A 796 29.28 -34.82 11.02
N VAL A 797 29.04 -33.51 10.87
CA VAL A 797 29.91 -32.60 10.10
C VAL A 797 31.22 -32.34 10.87
N SER A 798 31.12 -32.17 12.19
CA SER A 798 32.30 -32.06 13.06
C SER A 798 33.20 -33.27 12.98
N SER A 799 32.63 -34.46 13.11
CA SER A 799 33.37 -35.71 12.98
C SER A 799 34.06 -35.87 11.61
N LEU A 800 33.39 -35.41 10.55
CA LEU A 800 34.00 -35.39 9.22
C LEU A 800 35.19 -34.42 9.15
N TYR A 801 35.08 -33.25 9.74
CA TYR A 801 36.16 -32.26 9.75
C TYR A 801 37.34 -32.72 10.61
N ASP A 802 37.10 -33.35 11.76
CA ASP A 802 38.11 -33.98 12.59
C ASP A 802 38.89 -35.02 11.79
N TYR A 803 38.19 -35.92 11.12
CA TYR A 803 38.82 -36.95 10.28
C TYR A 803 39.63 -36.31 9.13
N LEU A 804 39.09 -35.31 8.44
CA LEU A 804 39.81 -34.62 7.36
C LEU A 804 41.07 -33.91 7.87
N LEU A 805 41.01 -33.25 9.04
CA LEU A 805 42.16 -32.60 9.65
C LEU A 805 43.19 -33.64 10.10
N PHE A 806 42.74 -34.74 10.70
CA PHE A 806 43.63 -35.87 11.08
C PHE A 806 44.40 -36.40 9.86
N GLN A 807 43.72 -36.67 8.75
CA GLN A 807 44.36 -37.14 7.52
C GLN A 807 45.33 -36.10 6.93
N LEU A 808 44.95 -34.81 6.96
CA LEU A 808 45.81 -33.73 6.49
C LEU A 808 47.10 -33.62 7.32
N LEU A 809 47.00 -33.74 8.64
CA LEU A 809 48.18 -33.69 9.54
C LEU A 809 49.11 -34.88 9.30
N LEU A 810 48.55 -36.06 9.05
CA LEU A 810 49.32 -37.24 8.65
C LEU A 810 50.08 -37.03 7.32
N VAL A 811 49.40 -36.50 6.30
CA VAL A 811 50.03 -36.18 5.01
C VAL A 811 51.14 -35.15 5.14
N LEU A 812 51.00 -34.20 6.08
CA LEU A 812 52.05 -33.21 6.39
C LEU A 812 53.21 -33.80 7.23
N GLY A 813 53.18 -35.11 7.55
CA GLY A 813 54.27 -35.80 8.24
C GLY A 813 54.30 -35.60 9.77
N ILE A 814 53.17 -35.21 10.37
CA ILE A 814 53.05 -35.05 11.81
C ILE A 814 52.79 -36.42 12.44
N ALA A 815 53.74 -36.89 13.27
CA ALA A 815 53.71 -38.22 13.86
C ALA A 815 52.57 -38.42 14.88
N ASN A 816 52.17 -37.36 15.62
CA ASN A 816 51.10 -37.42 16.61
C ASN A 816 50.03 -36.34 16.33
N PRO A 817 49.10 -36.56 15.39
CA PRO A 817 48.08 -35.56 15.04
C PRO A 817 47.14 -35.22 16.17
N GLU A 818 46.88 -36.10 17.13
CA GLU A 818 45.96 -35.94 18.26
C GLU A 818 46.31 -34.74 19.14
N ILE A 819 47.59 -34.41 19.26
CA ILE A 819 48.08 -33.25 20.04
C ILE A 819 47.52 -31.93 19.48
N TYR A 820 47.26 -31.87 18.18
CA TYR A 820 46.72 -30.69 17.51
C TYR A 820 45.20 -30.73 17.38
N LEU A 821 44.57 -31.92 17.40
CA LEU A 821 43.09 -32.05 17.30
C LEU A 821 42.42 -31.56 18.57
N VAL A 822 42.90 -31.89 19.74
CA VAL A 822 42.30 -31.50 21.02
C VAL A 822 42.14 -29.96 21.13
N PRO A 823 43.20 -29.15 20.95
CA PRO A 823 43.07 -27.70 20.97
C PRO A 823 42.22 -27.13 19.83
N SER A 824 42.13 -27.83 18.69
CA SER A 824 41.36 -27.42 17.52
C SER A 824 39.88 -27.78 17.59
N ALA A 825 39.46 -28.61 18.54
CA ALA A 825 38.09 -29.14 18.62
C ALA A 825 37.01 -28.03 18.65
N ALA A 826 37.25 -26.93 19.37
CA ALA A 826 36.36 -25.79 19.42
C ALA A 826 36.21 -25.09 18.06
N VAL A 827 37.28 -24.93 17.32
CA VAL A 827 37.31 -24.35 15.97
C VAL A 827 36.56 -25.26 14.98
N ILE A 828 36.80 -26.56 15.05
CA ILE A 828 36.15 -27.57 14.20
C ILE A 828 34.64 -27.61 14.45
N SER A 829 34.22 -27.59 15.72
CA SER A 829 32.82 -27.53 16.11
C SER A 829 32.15 -26.24 15.58
N LYS A 830 32.83 -25.10 15.68
CA LYS A 830 32.34 -23.82 15.12
C LYS A 830 32.21 -23.90 13.59
N MET A 831 33.21 -24.43 12.89
CA MET A 831 33.17 -24.61 11.44
C MET A 831 32.00 -25.51 11.01
N ALA A 832 31.79 -26.63 11.69
CA ALA A 832 30.72 -27.59 11.42
C ALA A 832 29.34 -26.94 11.64
N SER A 833 29.15 -26.25 12.77
CA SER A 833 27.92 -25.51 13.09
C SER A 833 27.64 -24.44 12.05
N ASP A 834 28.62 -23.65 11.63
CA ASP A 834 28.46 -22.60 10.62
C ASP A 834 28.21 -23.18 9.21
N THR A 835 28.73 -24.36 8.90
CA THR A 835 28.42 -25.09 7.65
C THR A 835 26.95 -25.50 7.61
N VAL A 836 26.44 -26.10 8.69
CA VAL A 836 25.01 -26.45 8.80
C VAL A 836 24.12 -25.19 8.67
N ALA A 837 24.51 -24.09 9.32
CA ALA A 837 23.79 -22.83 9.19
C ALA A 837 23.79 -22.30 7.75
N ALA A 838 24.91 -22.37 7.05
CA ALA A 838 25.01 -21.92 5.65
C ALA A 838 24.05 -22.70 4.74
N ILE A 839 23.90 -24.02 4.99
CA ILE A 839 22.99 -24.89 4.25
C ILE A 839 21.52 -24.47 4.54
N ILE A 840 21.14 -24.39 5.81
CA ILE A 840 19.75 -24.09 6.22
C ILE A 840 19.33 -22.69 5.74
N GLU A 841 20.12 -21.68 6.08
CA GLU A 841 19.81 -20.28 5.73
C GLU A 841 19.98 -20.04 4.23
N GLY A 842 20.96 -20.63 3.58
CA GLY A 842 21.18 -20.54 2.14
C GLY A 842 20.04 -21.17 1.34
N TYR A 843 19.50 -22.29 1.82
CA TYR A 843 18.31 -22.89 1.24
C TYR A 843 17.08 -21.97 1.38
N ALA A 844 16.84 -21.46 2.59
CA ALA A 844 15.75 -20.52 2.83
C ALA A 844 15.83 -19.27 1.94
N ASP A 845 17.00 -18.63 1.87
CA ASP A 845 17.26 -17.50 1.00
C ASP A 845 17.03 -17.84 -0.49
N SER A 846 17.44 -19.04 -0.92
CA SER A 846 17.24 -19.50 -2.30
C SER A 846 15.76 -19.70 -2.63
N GLN A 847 14.95 -20.18 -1.70
CA GLN A 847 13.49 -20.33 -1.89
C GLN A 847 12.79 -18.98 -1.96
N VAL A 848 13.21 -17.99 -1.16
CA VAL A 848 12.71 -16.61 -1.26
C VAL A 848 13.02 -16.05 -2.65
N ASN A 849 14.27 -16.15 -3.11
CA ASN A 849 14.66 -15.70 -4.44
C ASN A 849 13.84 -16.39 -5.55
N LEU A 850 13.66 -17.71 -5.49
CA LEU A 850 12.85 -18.44 -6.47
C LEU A 850 11.40 -17.99 -6.50
N ARG A 851 10.80 -17.75 -5.32
CA ARG A 851 9.40 -17.27 -5.23
C ARG A 851 9.25 -15.90 -5.89
N MET A 852 10.16 -14.97 -5.60
CA MET A 852 10.16 -13.65 -6.20
C MET A 852 10.32 -13.72 -7.72
N ARG A 853 11.29 -14.49 -8.22
CA ARG A 853 11.52 -14.64 -9.68
C ARG A 853 10.36 -15.27 -10.41
N ARG A 854 9.67 -16.23 -9.81
CA ARG A 854 8.43 -16.79 -10.39
C ARG A 854 7.34 -15.74 -10.54
N TRP A 855 7.20 -14.88 -9.54
CA TRP A 855 6.23 -13.77 -9.61
C TRP A 855 6.57 -12.82 -10.76
N ASP A 856 7.82 -12.40 -10.86
CA ASP A 856 8.27 -11.51 -11.94
C ASP A 856 8.05 -12.14 -13.33
N TYR A 857 8.34 -13.45 -13.49
CA TYR A 857 8.06 -14.16 -14.76
C TYR A 857 6.58 -14.23 -15.09
N LYS A 858 5.69 -14.43 -14.11
CA LYS A 858 4.24 -14.40 -14.36
C LYS A 858 3.83 -13.08 -15.00
N SER A 859 4.26 -11.96 -14.46
CA SER A 859 3.99 -10.64 -15.02
C SER A 859 4.59 -10.47 -16.43
N LYS A 860 5.88 -10.80 -16.61
CA LYS A 860 6.56 -10.67 -17.91
C LYS A 860 5.92 -11.51 -19.00
N ILE A 861 5.59 -12.75 -18.70
CA ILE A 861 4.95 -13.67 -19.64
C ILE A 861 3.53 -13.20 -19.96
N ALA A 862 2.76 -12.71 -18.98
CA ALA A 862 1.46 -12.12 -19.21
C ALA A 862 1.55 -10.93 -20.19
N ASN A 863 2.56 -10.07 -20.06
CA ASN A 863 2.80 -8.97 -21.01
C ASN A 863 3.11 -9.46 -22.43
N VAL A 864 3.92 -10.52 -22.57
CA VAL A 864 4.18 -11.13 -23.90
C VAL A 864 2.88 -11.66 -24.53
N PHE A 865 2.05 -12.35 -23.75
CA PHE A 865 0.77 -12.88 -24.27
C PHE A 865 -0.25 -11.76 -24.54
N ALA A 866 -0.29 -10.70 -23.76
CA ALA A 866 -1.11 -9.52 -24.04
C ALA A 866 -0.71 -8.85 -25.37
N CYS A 867 0.60 -8.70 -25.60
CA CYS A 867 1.12 -8.20 -26.87
C CYS A 867 0.78 -9.16 -28.01
N TYR A 868 0.91 -10.47 -27.81
CA TYR A 868 0.56 -11.49 -28.81
C TYR A 868 -0.92 -11.43 -29.18
N THR A 869 -1.81 -11.33 -28.21
CA THR A 869 -3.26 -11.19 -28.50
C THR A 869 -3.55 -9.96 -29.34
N ARG A 870 -2.95 -8.82 -29.01
CA ARG A 870 -3.11 -7.59 -29.80
C ARG A 870 -2.53 -7.74 -31.22
N LEU A 871 -1.45 -8.49 -31.37
CA LEU A 871 -0.81 -8.74 -32.66
C LEU A 871 -1.69 -9.61 -33.57
N GLU A 872 -2.26 -10.69 -33.04
CA GLU A 872 -3.17 -11.57 -33.78
C GLU A 872 -4.45 -10.85 -34.18
N LEU A 873 -4.98 -9.97 -33.32
CA LEU A 873 -6.15 -9.14 -33.68
C LEU A 873 -5.85 -8.13 -34.80
N LEU A 874 -4.61 -7.63 -34.85
CA LEU A 874 -4.20 -6.67 -35.90
C LEU A 874 -3.90 -7.36 -37.23
N PHE A 875 -3.46 -8.62 -37.23
CA PHE A 875 -3.06 -9.39 -38.40
C PHE A 875 -3.75 -10.79 -38.42
N PRO A 876 -5.07 -10.87 -38.59
CA PRO A 876 -5.78 -12.11 -38.42
C PRO A 876 -5.55 -13.17 -39.50
N GLN A 877 -5.04 -12.78 -40.66
CA GLN A 877 -4.80 -13.68 -41.79
C GLN A 877 -3.36 -14.16 -41.95
N GLU A 878 -2.42 -13.63 -41.16
CA GLU A 878 -1.00 -13.92 -41.31
C GLU A 878 -0.41 -14.47 -40.00
N ASP A 879 0.64 -15.27 -40.08
CA ASP A 879 1.43 -15.60 -38.90
C ASP A 879 2.27 -14.37 -38.49
N ALA A 880 1.67 -13.57 -37.63
CA ALA A 880 2.19 -12.28 -37.26
C ALA A 880 3.53 -12.37 -36.49
N LEU A 881 3.77 -13.45 -35.72
CA LEU A 881 5.06 -13.66 -35.02
C LEU A 881 6.21 -13.95 -36.00
N ILE A 882 5.95 -14.76 -37.07
CA ILE A 882 6.97 -15.01 -38.09
C ILE A 882 7.26 -13.72 -38.87
N LYS A 883 6.22 -12.96 -39.20
CA LYS A 883 6.39 -11.67 -39.87
C LYS A 883 7.24 -10.71 -39.06
N MET A 884 7.00 -10.64 -37.74
CA MET A 884 7.74 -9.78 -36.85
C MET A 884 9.21 -10.18 -36.66
N ALA A 885 9.53 -11.46 -36.78
CA ALA A 885 10.90 -11.97 -36.72
C ALA A 885 11.74 -11.70 -38.00
N ARG A 886 11.09 -11.36 -39.12
CA ARG A 886 11.80 -11.05 -40.38
C ARG A 886 12.35 -9.62 -40.36
N GLN A 887 13.40 -9.38 -41.15
CA GLN A 887 13.94 -8.05 -41.37
C GLN A 887 12.85 -7.12 -41.92
N GLY A 888 12.78 -5.89 -41.39
CA GLY A 888 11.72 -4.95 -41.67
C GLY A 888 10.47 -5.07 -40.81
N GLY A 889 10.25 -6.22 -40.15
CA GLY A 889 9.18 -6.40 -39.15
C GLY A 889 7.80 -6.01 -39.71
N LEU A 890 7.11 -5.16 -38.92
CA LEU A 890 5.78 -4.65 -39.27
C LEU A 890 5.83 -3.31 -40.04
N LYS A 891 7.01 -2.89 -40.57
CA LYS A 891 7.13 -1.64 -41.33
C LYS A 891 6.14 -1.62 -42.52
N GLY A 892 5.35 -0.56 -42.58
CA GLY A 892 4.32 -0.39 -43.61
C GLY A 892 3.00 -1.14 -43.35
N HIS A 893 2.89 -1.93 -42.29
CA HIS A 893 1.70 -2.68 -41.94
C HIS A 893 1.15 -2.23 -40.55
N GLY A 894 -0.17 -2.00 -40.46
CA GLY A 894 -0.82 -1.63 -39.21
C GLY A 894 -0.61 -0.18 -38.72
N GLY A 895 0.06 0.68 -39.49
CA GLY A 895 0.23 2.11 -39.21
C GLY A 895 0.95 2.38 -37.88
N ALA A 896 0.48 3.36 -37.11
CA ALA A 896 1.05 3.74 -35.82
C ALA A 896 0.92 2.62 -34.76
N ARG A 897 -0.23 1.94 -34.73
CA ARG A 897 -0.49 0.83 -33.80
C ARG A 897 0.45 -0.36 -34.02
N GLY A 898 0.76 -0.67 -35.28
CA GLY A 898 1.72 -1.73 -35.61
C GLY A 898 3.14 -1.42 -35.11
N ARG A 899 3.57 -0.17 -35.23
CA ARG A 899 4.90 0.28 -34.72
C ARG A 899 4.98 0.23 -33.20
N GLU A 900 3.94 0.69 -32.49
CA GLU A 900 3.90 0.62 -31.03
C GLU A 900 3.91 -0.83 -30.53
N LEU A 901 3.17 -1.72 -31.19
CA LEU A 901 3.13 -3.13 -30.84
C LEU A 901 4.47 -3.82 -31.11
N GLU A 902 5.13 -3.51 -32.20
CA GLU A 902 6.48 -4.00 -32.52
C GLU A 902 7.50 -3.56 -31.46
N LYS A 903 7.47 -2.28 -31.08
CA LYS A 903 8.29 -1.75 -29.99
C LYS A 903 8.03 -2.50 -28.67
N ALA A 904 6.77 -2.72 -28.32
CA ALA A 904 6.40 -3.45 -27.11
C ALA A 904 6.94 -4.90 -27.11
N PHE A 905 6.88 -5.60 -28.25
CA PHE A 905 7.46 -6.95 -28.39
C PHE A 905 8.97 -6.97 -28.19
N ILE A 906 9.68 -6.03 -28.83
CA ILE A 906 11.14 -5.91 -28.69
C ILE A 906 11.51 -5.66 -27.23
N ILE A 907 10.83 -4.74 -26.57
CA ILE A 907 11.05 -4.42 -25.15
C ILE A 907 10.81 -5.66 -24.26
N ASN A 908 9.71 -6.36 -24.45
CA ASN A 908 9.40 -7.56 -23.66
C ASN A 908 10.42 -8.69 -23.89
N ALA A 909 10.90 -8.86 -25.12
CA ALA A 909 11.92 -9.85 -25.43
C ALA A 909 13.28 -9.50 -24.82
N LEU A 910 13.72 -8.24 -24.91
CA LEU A 910 14.93 -7.74 -24.24
C LEU A 910 14.84 -7.90 -22.72
N ASP A 911 13.68 -7.61 -22.16
CA ASP A 911 13.43 -7.72 -20.74
C ASP A 911 13.54 -9.18 -20.23
N LEU A 912 12.95 -10.13 -20.95
CA LEU A 912 13.07 -11.56 -20.63
C LEU A 912 14.52 -12.04 -20.75
N MET A 913 15.25 -11.60 -21.78
CA MET A 913 16.65 -11.94 -21.97
C MET A 913 17.52 -11.37 -20.84
N TYR A 914 17.37 -10.10 -20.50
CA TYR A 914 18.04 -9.47 -19.37
C TYR A 914 17.77 -10.24 -18.09
N PHE A 915 16.50 -10.48 -17.79
CA PHE A 915 16.06 -11.15 -16.57
C PHE A 915 16.68 -12.55 -16.42
N TRP A 916 16.77 -13.31 -17.51
CA TRP A 916 17.41 -14.61 -17.57
C TRP A 916 18.86 -14.60 -17.08
N TYR A 917 19.63 -13.60 -17.49
CA TYR A 917 21.06 -13.52 -17.17
C TYR A 917 21.37 -12.79 -15.87
N TYR A 918 20.57 -11.78 -15.54
CA TYR A 918 20.92 -10.81 -14.51
C TYR A 918 20.33 -11.14 -13.14
N GLN A 919 19.13 -11.70 -13.11
CA GLN A 919 18.46 -11.88 -11.83
C GLN A 919 18.83 -13.18 -11.12
N PRO A 920 19.06 -13.15 -9.77
CA PRO A 920 19.38 -14.33 -8.99
C PRO A 920 18.29 -15.40 -9.13
N ARG A 921 18.68 -16.65 -9.41
CA ARG A 921 17.76 -17.80 -9.59
C ARG A 921 16.72 -17.67 -10.72
N ALA A 922 16.85 -16.68 -11.62
CA ALA A 922 15.89 -16.50 -12.71
C ALA A 922 15.83 -17.73 -13.63
N GLN A 923 16.96 -18.33 -13.97
CA GLN A 923 17.01 -19.54 -14.80
C GLN A 923 16.26 -20.72 -14.16
N ASP A 924 16.42 -20.93 -12.86
CA ASP A 924 15.75 -22.01 -12.13
C ASP A 924 14.23 -21.75 -12.04
N ALA A 925 13.83 -20.49 -11.82
CA ALA A 925 12.44 -20.07 -11.80
C ALA A 925 11.75 -20.28 -13.16
N PHE A 926 12.42 -19.91 -14.26
CA PHE A 926 11.91 -20.09 -15.61
C PHE A 926 11.73 -21.57 -15.96
N LYS A 927 12.76 -22.40 -15.71
CA LYS A 927 12.66 -23.85 -15.94
C LYS A 927 11.46 -24.46 -15.22
N LYS A 928 11.24 -24.11 -13.95
CA LYS A 928 10.10 -24.60 -13.18
C LYS A 928 8.75 -24.12 -13.72
N MET A 929 8.68 -22.92 -14.31
CA MET A 929 7.44 -22.42 -14.93
C MET A 929 7.13 -23.14 -16.23
N ILE A 930 8.13 -23.34 -17.09
CA ILE A 930 7.95 -23.98 -18.41
C ILE A 930 7.48 -25.43 -18.30
N ILE A 931 7.92 -26.16 -17.26
CA ILE A 931 7.53 -27.57 -17.09
C ILE A 931 6.01 -27.74 -17.12
N ASN A 932 5.28 -26.82 -16.50
CA ASN A 932 3.83 -26.89 -16.37
C ASN A 932 3.07 -26.08 -17.43
N MET A 933 3.77 -25.45 -18.35
CA MET A 933 3.16 -24.62 -19.39
C MET A 933 2.66 -25.53 -20.54
N PRO A 934 1.46 -25.30 -21.11
CA PRO A 934 1.00 -25.98 -22.31
C PRO A 934 1.97 -25.82 -23.48
N ASP A 935 2.08 -26.82 -24.35
CA ASP A 935 3.03 -26.78 -25.46
C ASP A 935 2.71 -25.68 -26.49
N ALA A 936 1.43 -25.33 -26.65
CA ALA A 936 1.01 -24.18 -27.46
C ALA A 936 1.60 -22.88 -26.93
N ASP A 937 1.52 -22.65 -25.62
CA ASP A 937 2.03 -21.45 -24.95
C ASP A 937 3.56 -21.40 -24.99
N LYS A 938 4.23 -22.55 -24.80
CA LYS A 938 5.70 -22.64 -24.97
C LYS A 938 6.13 -22.23 -26.39
N ASN A 939 5.35 -22.63 -27.40
CA ASN A 939 5.62 -22.28 -28.80
C ASN A 939 5.47 -20.79 -29.03
N VAL A 940 4.37 -20.18 -28.57
CA VAL A 940 4.14 -18.72 -28.64
C VAL A 940 5.29 -17.97 -27.94
N LEU A 941 5.67 -18.38 -26.71
CA LEU A 941 6.75 -17.75 -25.98
C LEU A 941 8.08 -17.82 -26.71
N ALA A 942 8.45 -18.99 -27.22
CA ALA A 942 9.69 -19.18 -27.98
C ALA A 942 9.70 -18.34 -29.26
N ARG A 943 8.60 -18.34 -30.04
CA ARG A 943 8.46 -17.59 -31.28
C ARG A 943 8.46 -16.07 -31.06
N ALA A 944 7.87 -15.62 -29.94
CA ALA A 944 7.91 -14.20 -29.57
C ALA A 944 9.34 -13.70 -29.35
N GLN A 945 10.27 -14.56 -28.88
CA GLN A 945 11.66 -14.18 -28.68
C GLN A 945 12.46 -14.09 -30.00
N LEU A 946 11.97 -14.66 -31.11
CA LEU A 946 12.68 -14.61 -32.38
C LEU A 946 12.80 -13.18 -32.93
N VAL A 947 12.04 -12.23 -32.42
CA VAL A 947 12.23 -10.80 -32.77
C VAL A 947 13.67 -10.34 -32.49
N LEU A 948 14.37 -10.94 -31.52
CA LEU A 948 15.77 -10.62 -31.18
C LEU A 948 16.79 -10.99 -32.25
N ILE A 949 16.40 -11.72 -33.31
CA ILE A 949 17.25 -12.02 -34.48
C ILE A 949 17.55 -10.74 -35.28
N ARG A 950 16.70 -9.73 -35.15
CA ARG A 950 16.83 -8.45 -35.90
C ARG A 950 17.89 -7.54 -35.25
N GLU A 951 19.13 -8.04 -35.18
CA GLU A 951 20.23 -7.42 -34.45
C GLU A 951 20.47 -5.95 -34.86
N ARG A 952 20.53 -5.66 -36.19
CA ARG A 952 20.79 -4.31 -36.67
C ARG A 952 19.69 -3.31 -36.29
N GLU A 953 18.43 -3.71 -36.41
CA GLU A 953 17.28 -2.83 -36.18
C GLU A 953 17.11 -2.55 -34.65
N ILE A 954 17.30 -3.59 -33.84
CA ILE A 954 17.23 -3.42 -32.36
C ILE A 954 18.39 -2.57 -31.85
N SER A 955 19.60 -2.78 -32.40
CA SER A 955 20.77 -1.93 -32.09
C SER A 955 20.49 -0.47 -32.41
N GLN A 956 19.88 -0.20 -33.57
CA GLN A 956 19.49 1.16 -33.95
C GLN A 956 18.43 1.73 -33.00
N MET A 957 17.42 0.96 -32.63
CA MET A 957 16.40 1.38 -31.64
C MET A 957 17.01 1.72 -30.28
N LEU A 958 17.99 0.95 -29.82
CA LEU A 958 18.70 1.24 -28.57
C LEU A 958 19.53 2.52 -28.67
N VAL A 959 20.18 2.77 -29.84
CA VAL A 959 20.91 4.01 -30.09
C VAL A 959 19.95 5.22 -30.16
N ASP A 960 18.81 5.06 -30.81
CA ASP A 960 17.79 6.11 -30.95
C ASP A 960 17.06 6.44 -29.65
N GLY A 961 17.38 5.75 -28.52
CA GLY A 961 16.90 6.08 -27.21
C GLY A 961 15.73 5.25 -26.69
N LEU A 962 15.58 4.00 -27.12
CA LEU A 962 14.55 3.09 -26.61
C LEU A 962 14.53 2.99 -25.06
N LEU A 963 15.69 3.10 -24.42
CA LEU A 963 15.89 3.08 -22.97
C LEU A 963 16.41 4.42 -22.41
N GLY A 964 16.16 5.53 -23.09
CA GLY A 964 16.70 6.83 -22.74
C GLY A 964 18.16 7.02 -23.14
N ARG A 965 18.86 7.95 -22.47
CA ARG A 965 20.24 8.34 -22.84
C ARG A 965 21.31 7.31 -22.47
N ASN A 966 21.06 6.39 -21.56
CA ASN A 966 22.04 5.41 -21.05
C ASN A 966 21.91 4.06 -21.75
N PHE A 967 21.86 4.05 -23.06
CA PHE A 967 21.66 2.82 -23.85
C PHE A 967 22.91 1.95 -24.01
N SER A 968 24.11 2.49 -23.80
CA SER A 968 25.39 1.79 -24.10
C SER A 968 25.51 0.44 -23.38
N SER A 969 25.17 0.36 -22.10
CA SER A 969 25.20 -0.89 -21.33
C SER A 969 24.16 -1.90 -21.82
N ALA A 970 22.97 -1.44 -22.20
CA ALA A 970 21.91 -2.28 -22.73
C ALA A 970 22.26 -2.80 -24.13
N LEU A 971 22.86 -1.98 -24.99
CA LEU A 971 23.33 -2.38 -26.31
C LEU A 971 24.46 -3.42 -26.22
N ALA A 972 25.47 -3.15 -25.41
CA ALA A 972 26.57 -4.09 -25.22
C ALA A 972 26.08 -5.47 -24.71
N PHE A 973 25.16 -5.46 -23.75
CA PHE A 973 24.53 -6.68 -23.25
C PHE A 973 23.74 -7.42 -24.33
N PHE A 974 22.94 -6.70 -25.14
CA PHE A 974 22.17 -7.29 -26.21
C PHE A 974 23.09 -7.96 -27.23
N LEU A 975 24.10 -7.27 -27.74
CA LEU A 975 25.06 -7.79 -28.73
C LEU A 975 25.81 -9.03 -28.22
N ASP A 976 26.17 -9.06 -26.93
CA ASP A 976 26.91 -10.18 -26.34
C ASP A 976 26.01 -11.43 -26.10
N LYS A 977 24.75 -11.26 -25.71
CA LYS A 977 23.95 -12.35 -25.16
C LYS A 977 22.78 -12.84 -26.01
N HIS A 978 22.28 -12.08 -26.99
CA HIS A 978 21.03 -12.43 -27.66
C HIS A 978 21.10 -13.78 -28.42
N ARG A 979 22.21 -14.12 -29.09
CA ARG A 979 22.35 -15.40 -29.82
C ARG A 979 22.34 -16.60 -28.87
N GLN A 980 23.09 -16.52 -27.78
CA GLN A 980 23.14 -17.58 -26.77
C GLN A 980 21.77 -17.76 -26.11
N TYR A 981 21.10 -16.65 -25.79
CA TYR A 981 19.76 -16.66 -25.20
C TYR A 981 18.75 -17.35 -26.11
N LEU A 982 18.67 -16.97 -27.36
CA LEU A 982 17.77 -17.55 -28.35
C LEU A 982 17.99 -19.07 -28.49
N HIS A 983 19.23 -19.52 -28.52
CA HIS A 983 19.54 -20.97 -28.57
C HIS A 983 19.02 -21.71 -27.33
N ILE A 984 19.21 -21.12 -26.13
CA ILE A 984 18.75 -21.73 -24.86
C ILE A 984 17.23 -21.76 -24.80
N ILE A 985 16.56 -20.64 -25.06
CA ILE A 985 15.11 -20.54 -24.95
C ILE A 985 14.41 -21.44 -25.97
N THR A 986 14.86 -21.46 -27.21
CA THR A 986 14.30 -22.38 -28.23
C THR A 986 14.50 -23.83 -27.87
N LYS A 987 15.60 -24.21 -27.19
CA LYS A 987 15.84 -25.57 -26.70
C LYS A 987 14.91 -25.91 -25.51
N LEU A 988 14.72 -24.98 -24.60
CA LEU A 988 13.88 -25.18 -23.40
C LEU A 988 12.37 -25.22 -23.72
N CYS A 989 11.93 -24.43 -24.67
CA CYS A 989 10.52 -24.33 -25.07
C CYS A 989 10.13 -25.34 -26.17
N ARG A 990 11.02 -26.22 -26.61
CA ARG A 990 10.70 -27.22 -27.64
C ARG A 990 9.57 -28.13 -27.15
N PRO A 991 8.43 -28.14 -27.84
CA PRO A 991 7.55 -29.32 -27.86
C PRO A 991 8.29 -30.43 -28.61
N ALA A 992 7.94 -31.68 -28.37
CA ALA A 992 8.61 -32.83 -28.95
C ALA A 992 8.68 -32.91 -30.50
N ARG A 993 7.98 -31.99 -31.20
CA ARG A 993 7.95 -31.91 -32.68
C ARG A 993 7.78 -30.46 -33.16
N ILE A 994 8.85 -29.72 -33.37
CA ILE A 994 8.83 -28.53 -34.24
C ILE A 994 9.91 -28.69 -35.33
N LYS A 995 9.51 -29.11 -36.53
CA LYS A 995 10.32 -29.08 -37.73
C LYS A 995 10.49 -27.68 -38.32
N ASP A 996 9.64 -26.71 -37.95
CA ASP A 996 9.50 -25.41 -38.62
C ASP A 996 10.45 -24.30 -38.14
N LEU A 997 11.14 -24.46 -37.03
CA LEU A 997 12.08 -23.45 -36.54
C LEU A 997 13.52 -23.63 -37.10
N ARG A 998 13.85 -24.75 -37.71
CA ARG A 998 15.20 -25.00 -38.28
C ARG A 998 15.61 -24.12 -39.46
N PRO A 999 14.73 -23.75 -40.41
CA PRO A 999 15.15 -23.00 -41.56
C PRO A 999 15.56 -21.55 -41.24
N VAL A 1000 14.94 -20.91 -40.24
CA VAL A 1000 15.20 -19.48 -39.95
C VAL A 1000 16.52 -19.28 -39.20
N VAL A 1001 16.88 -20.21 -38.31
CA VAL A 1001 18.14 -20.11 -37.53
C VAL A 1001 19.36 -20.56 -38.36
N LEU A 1002 19.19 -21.54 -39.25
CA LEU A 1002 20.29 -22.05 -40.08
C LEU A 1002 20.65 -21.15 -41.28
N GLN A 1003 19.71 -20.36 -41.79
CA GLN A 1003 20.02 -19.39 -42.85
C GLN A 1003 20.91 -18.22 -42.40
N HIS A 1004 20.82 -17.85 -41.10
CA HIS A 1004 21.67 -16.76 -40.59
C HIS A 1004 23.09 -17.26 -40.28
N ASN A 1005 23.29 -18.50 -39.82
CA ASN A 1005 24.63 -19.07 -39.60
C ASN A 1005 25.41 -19.39 -40.86
N LYS A 1006 24.77 -19.50 -42.03
CA LYS A 1006 25.48 -19.71 -43.31
C LYS A 1006 25.94 -18.45 -44.00
N ARG A 1007 25.41 -17.27 -43.61
CA ARG A 1007 25.87 -15.98 -44.21
C ARG A 1007 27.07 -15.34 -43.49
N ASP A 1008 27.34 -15.74 -42.25
CA ASP A 1008 28.47 -15.18 -41.46
C ASP A 1008 29.76 -16.02 -41.57
N SER A 1009 29.76 -16.99 -42.45
CA SER A 1009 30.98 -17.81 -42.78
C SER A 1009 31.55 -17.59 -44.20
N ILE A 1010 31.29 -16.36 -44.75
CA ILE A 1010 31.99 -15.86 -45.94
C ILE A 1010 32.57 -14.49 -45.64
#